data_eeee338f44705785ea8cc9f610e57758
#
_entry.id   eeee338f44705785ea8cc9f610e57758
#
_cell.length_a   1.000
_cell.length_b   1.000
_cell.length_c   1.000
_cell.angle_alpha   90.00
_cell.angle_beta   90.00
_cell.angle_gamma   90.00
#
_symmetry.space_group_name_H-M   'P 1'
#
loop_
_entity.id
_entity.type
_entity.pdbx_description
1 polymer ?
#
loop_
_entity_poly.entity_id
_entity_poly.type
_entity_poly.pdbx_seq_one_letter_code
_entity_poly.pdbx_strand_id
1 'polypeptide(L)'
;MKLIRRQVKLMNTMNENPGFGLRELSEMLGVSTQTVKADLQNLAPFMQDYGVKAEILPGNQLRIEGMENIAYLLKSSSLMMEFSLEKQVQLILLLQSDFMVLQDIADRLYVSKSLVEKVMAALLKQYPEELQATRHYGIRNIASDMKKRSRFVELLEPYLQGIDFEEELRQFHNNHFPLLEYIQSEEIARAEDVIDYLQSVQSFSFTDESIRQLFLHLLYIQLEHRLPFATKVEKQIERTDFGKLVDGMQEIGAYQPVAAEACKLLGLPNRQEEAYLCYLFMLLRKQSISDYAKVVEKMKVVVSDIFQKISERMSIDFSRDQELLYGLSVHIYTTVLRQNQLKTCSLDYSWADIRHQYPLGFEMAVIAAEVILQKFNYHISEDEMTYLSLHFQAGIERMKNGEKKIQVLVVCHYGMAAANLIAAKLERIFQAVRITDTISMQRFLQMEDSPADLIVSTETIHTAKLPVIYVTPLLAQNELKQISRFIETHCINNLLALAVLHAKVIDLEQAVSKEEVIETAVGELSQNHMVSEDYLESIIQRENLSSTDVGAIAIPHGNPDFVNETQLVILRLKKPVHWSVSDVSDVFLFAVSKEQCTSNFALFSSFYKKLVRSNMRNEIKKFGQADEQEFKSSLAHLLSI
;
A
#
# COMPACT_ATOMS: atom_id res chain seq x y z
N MET A 1 22.89 -1.51 -17.57
CA MET A 1 22.24 -0.31 -18.17
C MET A 1 21.68 0.52 -17.01
N LYS A 2 21.95 1.84 -16.92
CA LYS A 2 21.36 2.68 -15.87
C LYS A 2 19.96 3.10 -16.31
N LEU A 3 18.96 2.84 -15.48
CA LEU A 3 17.58 3.22 -15.75
C LEU A 3 17.26 4.59 -15.17
N ILE A 4 16.61 5.44 -15.96
CA ILE A 4 16.09 6.73 -15.47
C ILE A 4 14.70 6.53 -14.84
N ARG A 5 14.33 7.39 -13.90
CA ARG A 5 13.05 7.34 -13.16
C ARG A 5 11.82 7.18 -14.07
N ARG A 6 11.82 7.81 -15.26
CA ARG A 6 10.74 7.70 -16.23
C ARG A 6 10.59 6.29 -16.79
N GLN A 7 11.72 5.59 -17.05
CA GLN A 7 11.71 4.22 -17.57
C GLN A 7 11.20 3.21 -16.53
N VAL A 8 11.55 3.40 -15.27
CA VAL A 8 10.97 2.62 -14.16
C VAL A 8 9.47 2.87 -14.04
N LYS A 9 9.05 4.15 -14.12
CA LYS A 9 7.62 4.51 -14.11
C LYS A 9 6.88 3.92 -15.32
N LEU A 10 7.50 3.87 -16.49
CA LEU A 10 6.94 3.22 -17.67
C LEU A 10 6.70 1.73 -17.46
N MET A 11 7.69 1.00 -16.91
CA MET A 11 7.55 -0.42 -16.61
C MET A 11 6.47 -0.68 -15.56
N ASN A 12 6.38 0.14 -14.50
CA ASN A 12 5.31 0.06 -13.52
C ASN A 12 3.93 0.26 -14.18
N THR A 13 3.77 1.32 -14.98
CA THR A 13 2.51 1.59 -15.68
C THR A 13 2.11 0.44 -16.63
N MET A 14 3.07 -0.20 -17.29
CA MET A 14 2.82 -1.38 -18.13
C MET A 14 2.37 -2.59 -17.30
N ASN A 15 2.97 -2.80 -16.14
CA ASN A 15 2.58 -3.88 -15.21
C ASN A 15 1.16 -3.70 -14.66
N GLU A 16 0.82 -2.48 -14.28
CA GLU A 16 -0.50 -2.12 -13.77
C GLU A 16 -1.59 -2.16 -14.86
N ASN A 17 -1.21 -1.91 -16.12
CA ASN A 17 -2.14 -1.76 -17.24
C ASN A 17 -1.70 -2.57 -18.48
N PRO A 18 -1.80 -3.90 -18.43
CA PRO A 18 -1.25 -4.78 -19.46
C PRO A 18 -1.90 -4.66 -20.85
N GLY A 19 -2.97 -3.88 -21.00
CA GLY A 19 -3.66 -3.62 -22.25
C GLY A 19 -3.42 -2.24 -22.86
N PHE A 20 -2.58 -1.40 -22.24
CA PHE A 20 -2.34 -0.04 -22.73
C PHE A 20 -1.44 -0.06 -23.97
N GLY A 21 -1.83 0.78 -24.96
CA GLY A 21 -0.99 1.11 -26.10
C GLY A 21 -0.07 2.31 -25.81
N LEU A 22 0.73 2.70 -26.82
CA LEU A 22 1.67 3.80 -26.68
C LEU A 22 1.01 5.15 -26.33
N ARG A 23 -0.23 5.35 -26.74
CA ARG A 23 -0.95 6.61 -26.50
C ARG A 23 -1.34 6.73 -25.03
N GLU A 24 -1.97 5.70 -24.49
CA GLU A 24 -2.37 5.65 -23.08
C GLU A 24 -1.17 5.76 -22.15
N LEU A 25 -0.07 5.05 -22.47
CA LEU A 25 1.18 5.15 -21.72
C LEU A 25 1.79 6.56 -21.77
N SER A 26 1.70 7.24 -22.93
CA SER A 26 2.21 8.61 -23.07
C SER A 26 1.40 9.62 -22.27
N GLU A 27 0.08 9.47 -22.22
CA GLU A 27 -0.82 10.29 -21.42
C GLU A 27 -0.56 10.09 -19.91
N MET A 28 -0.43 8.84 -19.46
CA MET A 28 -0.14 8.51 -18.05
C MET A 28 1.24 9.01 -17.57
N LEU A 29 2.21 9.02 -18.46
CA LEU A 29 3.57 9.47 -18.15
C LEU A 29 3.78 10.98 -18.35
N GLY A 30 2.82 11.66 -18.98
CA GLY A 30 2.93 13.09 -19.31
C GLY A 30 4.03 13.40 -20.34
N VAL A 31 4.30 12.47 -21.28
CA VAL A 31 5.34 12.62 -22.31
C VAL A 31 4.78 12.29 -23.71
N SER A 32 5.55 12.57 -24.76
CA SER A 32 5.14 12.21 -26.12
C SER A 32 5.17 10.70 -26.37
N THR A 33 4.33 10.19 -27.28
CA THR A 33 4.37 8.79 -27.74
C THR A 33 5.74 8.41 -28.33
N GLN A 34 6.43 9.36 -28.95
CA GLN A 34 7.79 9.19 -29.45
C GLN A 34 8.79 8.93 -28.32
N THR A 35 8.62 9.63 -27.20
CA THR A 35 9.44 9.42 -26.00
C THR A 35 9.22 8.04 -25.38
N VAL A 36 7.95 7.61 -25.29
CA VAL A 36 7.62 6.25 -24.80
C VAL A 36 8.21 5.19 -25.70
N LYS A 37 8.14 5.37 -27.02
CA LYS A 37 8.74 4.48 -28.01
C LYS A 37 10.25 4.36 -27.86
N ALA A 38 10.94 5.49 -27.71
CA ALA A 38 12.39 5.49 -27.46
C ALA A 38 12.77 4.83 -26.15
N ASP A 39 12.00 5.06 -25.08
CA ASP A 39 12.22 4.40 -23.79
C ASP A 39 12.03 2.89 -23.88
N LEU A 40 10.97 2.40 -24.57
CA LEU A 40 10.77 0.96 -24.80
C LEU A 40 11.90 0.33 -25.60
N GLN A 41 12.40 1.02 -26.63
CA GLN A 41 13.54 0.56 -27.43
C GLN A 41 14.82 0.46 -26.59
N ASN A 42 15.05 1.43 -25.71
CA ASN A 42 16.20 1.43 -24.79
C ASN A 42 16.06 0.35 -23.71
N LEU A 43 14.83 0.04 -23.27
CA LEU A 43 14.56 -0.99 -22.27
C LEU A 43 14.58 -2.42 -22.85
N ALA A 44 14.37 -2.58 -24.16
CA ALA A 44 14.20 -3.89 -24.80
C ALA A 44 15.32 -4.91 -24.47
N PRO A 45 16.62 -4.56 -24.51
CA PRO A 45 17.69 -5.50 -24.14
C PRO A 45 17.57 -5.95 -22.68
N PHE A 46 17.33 -5.00 -21.78
CA PHE A 46 17.18 -5.29 -20.34
C PHE A 46 15.94 -6.13 -20.04
N MET A 47 14.80 -5.83 -20.67
CA MET A 47 13.56 -6.59 -20.52
C MET A 47 13.72 -8.04 -21.04
N GLN A 48 14.49 -8.23 -22.12
CA GLN A 48 14.74 -9.52 -22.72
C GLN A 48 15.52 -10.47 -21.80
N ASP A 49 16.45 -9.95 -20.99
CA ASP A 49 17.23 -10.71 -20.00
C ASP A 49 16.32 -11.37 -18.94
N TYR A 50 15.13 -10.79 -18.71
CA TYR A 50 14.11 -11.29 -17.79
C TYR A 50 12.96 -12.03 -18.50
N GLY A 51 13.10 -12.33 -19.77
CA GLY A 51 12.06 -13.01 -20.55
C GLY A 51 10.85 -12.14 -20.89
N VAL A 52 10.97 -10.82 -20.76
CA VAL A 52 9.89 -9.86 -21.12
C VAL A 52 10.20 -9.27 -22.49
N LYS A 53 9.25 -9.37 -23.42
CA LYS A 53 9.38 -8.79 -24.76
C LYS A 53 8.21 -7.85 -25.05
N ALA A 54 8.52 -6.60 -25.36
CA ALA A 54 7.56 -5.60 -25.75
C ALA A 54 7.68 -5.33 -27.27
N GLU A 55 6.59 -5.50 -28.00
CA GLU A 55 6.51 -5.28 -29.47
C GLU A 55 5.45 -4.23 -29.78
N ILE A 56 5.85 -3.26 -30.61
CA ILE A 56 4.94 -2.19 -31.04
C ILE A 56 4.29 -2.65 -32.36
N LEU A 57 2.98 -2.86 -32.30
CA LEU A 57 2.16 -3.28 -33.45
C LEU A 57 1.65 -2.07 -34.26
N PRO A 58 1.16 -2.28 -35.50
CA PRO A 58 0.52 -1.24 -36.30
C PRO A 58 -0.63 -0.58 -35.53
N GLY A 59 -0.75 0.76 -35.65
CA GLY A 59 -1.76 1.52 -34.91
C GLY A 59 -1.33 1.92 -33.48
N ASN A 60 -0.02 1.82 -33.14
CA ASN A 60 0.52 2.14 -31.83
C ASN A 60 0.02 1.23 -30.68
N GLN A 61 -0.49 0.05 -31.01
CA GLN A 61 -0.77 -0.98 -30.01
C GLN A 61 0.52 -1.59 -29.48
N LEU A 62 0.51 -1.99 -28.22
CA LEU A 62 1.65 -2.63 -27.56
C LEU A 62 1.28 -4.06 -27.21
N ARG A 63 2.12 -5.01 -27.64
CA ARG A 63 2.04 -6.41 -27.23
C ARG A 63 3.21 -6.71 -26.31
N ILE A 64 2.91 -7.27 -25.14
CA ILE A 64 3.92 -7.65 -24.16
C ILE A 64 3.83 -9.16 -23.92
N GLU A 65 4.92 -9.86 -24.13
CA GLU A 65 5.08 -11.28 -23.80
C GLU A 65 5.91 -11.39 -22.52
N GLY A 66 5.61 -12.35 -21.64
CA GLY A 66 6.28 -12.51 -20.35
C GLY A 66 5.83 -11.52 -19.28
N MET A 67 4.57 -11.07 -19.31
CA MET A 67 4.00 -10.14 -18.34
C MET A 67 4.16 -10.60 -16.89
N GLU A 68 4.11 -11.91 -16.65
CA GLU A 68 4.30 -12.52 -15.34
C GLU A 68 5.68 -12.25 -14.74
N ASN A 69 6.67 -11.93 -15.57
CA ASN A 69 8.03 -11.63 -15.15
C ASN A 69 8.28 -10.14 -14.89
N ILE A 70 7.33 -9.27 -15.26
CA ILE A 70 7.50 -7.81 -15.09
C ILE A 70 7.68 -7.43 -13.62
N ALA A 71 6.96 -8.06 -12.71
CA ALA A 71 7.09 -7.81 -11.28
C ALA A 71 8.52 -8.13 -10.77
N TYR A 72 9.09 -9.22 -11.26
CA TYR A 72 10.47 -9.59 -10.95
C TYR A 72 11.49 -8.63 -11.58
N LEU A 73 11.26 -8.24 -12.84
CA LEU A 73 12.05 -7.22 -13.54
C LEU A 73 11.99 -5.86 -12.83
N LEU A 74 10.84 -5.44 -12.32
CA LEU A 74 10.68 -4.21 -11.54
C LEU A 74 11.48 -4.26 -10.24
N LYS A 75 11.46 -5.39 -9.54
CA LYS A 75 12.27 -5.60 -8.34
C LYS A 75 13.77 -5.50 -8.65
N SER A 76 14.21 -6.08 -9.74
CA SER A 76 15.61 -5.99 -10.22
C SER A 76 15.96 -4.61 -10.77
N SER A 77 14.98 -3.83 -11.23
CA SER A 77 15.19 -2.49 -11.80
C SER A 77 15.54 -1.45 -10.75
N SER A 78 15.22 -1.67 -9.47
CA SER A 78 15.60 -0.77 -8.38
C SER A 78 17.13 -0.68 -8.24
N LEU A 79 17.86 -1.77 -8.49
CA LEU A 79 19.33 -1.79 -8.57
C LEU A 79 19.89 -0.99 -9.76
N MET A 80 19.09 -0.81 -10.80
CA MET A 80 19.48 -0.08 -12.02
C MET A 80 19.04 1.38 -11.99
N MET A 81 18.32 1.82 -10.94
CA MET A 81 17.94 3.23 -10.77
C MET A 81 19.18 4.11 -10.67
N GLU A 82 19.17 5.20 -11.39
CA GLU A 82 20.20 6.22 -11.26
C GLU A 82 20.18 6.81 -9.85
N PHE A 83 21.33 6.77 -9.17
CA PHE A 83 21.54 7.50 -7.93
C PHE A 83 21.68 8.98 -8.29
N SER A 84 20.57 9.73 -8.16
CA SER A 84 20.47 11.09 -8.70
C SER A 84 21.55 12.02 -8.10
N LEU A 85 21.91 13.07 -8.83
CA LEU A 85 22.87 14.05 -8.34
C LEU A 85 22.43 14.66 -7.00
N GLU A 86 21.12 14.83 -6.78
CA GLU A 86 20.58 15.30 -5.51
C GLU A 86 20.91 14.35 -4.36
N LYS A 87 20.73 13.03 -4.55
CA LYS A 87 21.09 12.01 -3.57
C LYS A 87 22.59 11.92 -3.34
N GLN A 88 23.40 12.08 -4.40
CA GLN A 88 24.86 12.10 -4.29
C GLN A 88 25.33 13.29 -3.44
N VAL A 89 24.77 14.47 -3.65
CA VAL A 89 25.07 15.67 -2.85
C VAL A 89 24.64 15.46 -1.39
N GLN A 90 23.45 14.94 -1.14
CA GLN A 90 22.99 14.63 0.23
C GLN A 90 23.92 13.63 0.93
N LEU A 91 24.34 12.58 0.24
CA LEU A 91 25.24 11.57 0.79
C LEU A 91 26.62 12.18 1.13
N ILE A 92 27.18 13.02 0.25
CA ILE A 92 28.44 13.73 0.54
C ILE A 92 28.30 14.59 1.82
N LEU A 93 27.20 15.32 1.97
CA LEU A 93 26.97 16.16 3.15
C LEU A 93 26.75 15.35 4.42
N LEU A 94 26.31 14.10 4.33
CA LEU A 94 26.24 13.17 5.48
C LEU A 94 27.59 12.58 5.84
N LEU A 95 28.46 12.37 4.84
CA LEU A 95 29.80 11.79 5.03
C LEU A 95 30.87 12.85 5.40
N GLN A 96 30.48 14.11 5.61
CA GLN A 96 31.35 15.20 5.98
C GLN A 96 30.87 15.89 7.25
N SER A 97 31.81 16.24 8.12
CA SER A 97 31.52 16.92 9.40
C SER A 97 31.58 18.44 9.34
N ASP A 98 32.35 18.99 8.39
CA ASP A 98 32.64 20.42 8.27
C ASP A 98 31.92 21.07 7.10
N PHE A 99 31.98 22.40 7.03
CA PHE A 99 31.49 23.13 5.90
C PHE A 99 32.21 22.70 4.61
N MET A 100 31.44 22.46 3.57
CA MET A 100 31.96 22.22 2.23
C MET A 100 31.60 23.36 1.31
N VAL A 101 32.58 23.84 0.53
CA VAL A 101 32.28 24.79 -0.53
C VAL A 101 31.71 24.08 -1.75
N LEU A 102 30.83 24.76 -2.48
CA LEU A 102 30.14 24.15 -3.64
C LEU A 102 31.09 23.64 -4.73
N GLN A 103 32.30 24.27 -4.83
CA GLN A 103 33.31 23.82 -5.78
C GLN A 103 33.84 22.42 -5.42
N ASP A 104 34.11 22.15 -4.14
CA ASP A 104 34.62 20.85 -3.69
C ASP A 104 33.61 19.74 -3.95
N ILE A 105 32.31 20.04 -3.76
CA ILE A 105 31.22 19.09 -4.09
C ILE A 105 31.19 18.84 -5.61
N ALA A 106 31.30 19.91 -6.41
CA ALA A 106 31.30 19.83 -7.87
C ALA A 106 32.50 19.03 -8.39
N ASP A 107 33.70 19.25 -7.85
CA ASP A 107 34.92 18.54 -8.22
C ASP A 107 34.86 17.06 -7.88
N ARG A 108 34.31 16.70 -6.70
CA ARG A 108 34.12 15.29 -6.27
C ARG A 108 33.12 14.55 -7.14
N LEU A 109 32.09 15.23 -7.64
CA LEU A 109 31.04 14.62 -8.46
C LEU A 109 31.30 14.77 -9.97
N TYR A 110 32.42 15.39 -10.37
CA TYR A 110 32.77 15.65 -11.77
C TYR A 110 31.67 16.41 -12.55
N VAL A 111 31.01 17.38 -11.88
CA VAL A 111 29.93 18.20 -12.46
C VAL A 111 30.28 19.70 -12.39
N SER A 112 29.50 20.53 -13.09
CA SER A 112 29.69 21.98 -13.01
C SER A 112 29.19 22.52 -11.66
N LYS A 113 29.88 23.55 -11.13
CA LYS A 113 29.46 24.25 -9.92
C LYS A 113 28.04 24.80 -10.02
N SER A 114 27.66 25.33 -11.20
CA SER A 114 26.30 25.85 -11.42
C SER A 114 25.20 24.81 -11.29
N LEU A 115 25.50 23.54 -11.58
CA LEU A 115 24.57 22.45 -11.40
C LEU A 115 24.42 22.12 -9.92
N VAL A 116 25.53 22.08 -9.17
CA VAL A 116 25.51 21.90 -7.70
C VAL A 116 24.73 23.03 -7.01
N GLU A 117 24.93 24.30 -7.47
CA GLU A 117 24.18 25.45 -6.95
C GLU A 117 22.66 25.29 -7.08
N LYS A 118 22.19 24.80 -8.23
CA LYS A 118 20.74 24.49 -8.45
C LYS A 118 20.23 23.39 -7.52
N VAL A 119 20.96 22.30 -7.40
CA VAL A 119 20.61 21.21 -6.50
C VAL A 119 20.58 21.68 -5.06
N MET A 120 21.60 22.43 -4.63
CA MET A 120 21.68 22.95 -3.27
C MET A 120 20.55 23.94 -2.94
N ALA A 121 20.16 24.78 -3.89
CA ALA A 121 19.02 25.68 -3.70
C ALA A 121 17.71 24.92 -3.46
N ALA A 122 17.51 23.79 -4.16
CA ALA A 122 16.38 22.92 -3.95
C ALA A 122 16.43 22.22 -2.58
N LEU A 123 17.60 21.66 -2.22
CA LEU A 123 17.81 20.97 -0.94
C LEU A 123 17.63 21.90 0.27
N LEU A 124 18.15 23.11 0.22
CA LEU A 124 17.99 24.10 1.29
C LEU A 124 16.51 24.52 1.47
N LYS A 125 15.75 24.54 0.39
CA LYS A 125 14.30 24.79 0.45
C LYS A 125 13.53 23.60 1.04
N GLN A 126 13.96 22.40 0.72
CA GLN A 126 13.31 21.15 1.15
C GLN A 126 13.65 20.78 2.60
N TYR A 127 14.90 21.06 3.03
CA TYR A 127 15.44 20.68 4.33
C TYR A 127 16.05 21.90 5.08
N PRO A 128 15.25 22.96 5.36
CA PRO A 128 15.76 24.20 5.94
C PRO A 128 16.30 24.04 7.37
N GLU A 129 15.85 23.02 8.10
CA GLU A 129 16.28 22.72 9.48
C GLU A 129 17.47 21.75 9.54
N GLU A 130 17.80 21.10 8.43
CA GLU A 130 18.86 20.08 8.36
C GLU A 130 20.13 20.60 7.70
N LEU A 131 20.04 21.65 6.88
CA LEU A 131 21.15 22.19 6.12
C LEU A 131 21.38 23.66 6.44
N GLN A 132 22.62 24.00 6.71
CA GLN A 132 23.06 25.38 6.96
C GLN A 132 24.02 25.85 5.87
N ALA A 133 23.67 26.94 5.20
CA ALA A 133 24.55 27.66 4.27
C ALA A 133 25.13 28.90 4.95
N THR A 134 26.45 29.03 4.93
CA THR A 134 27.13 30.21 5.50
C THR A 134 28.02 30.86 4.43
N ARG A 135 27.86 32.16 4.27
CA ARG A 135 28.64 32.92 3.27
C ARG A 135 30.13 32.77 3.51
N HIS A 136 30.89 32.45 2.47
CA HIS A 136 32.33 32.18 2.44
C HIS A 136 32.79 30.88 3.12
N TYR A 137 31.96 30.19 3.89
CA TYR A 137 32.32 28.93 4.51
C TYR A 137 31.78 27.71 3.74
N GLY A 138 30.63 27.86 3.08
CA GLY A 138 29.99 26.80 2.33
C GLY A 138 28.73 26.25 3.02
N ILE A 139 28.49 24.97 2.88
CA ILE A 139 27.28 24.27 3.38
C ILE A 139 27.69 23.12 4.29
N ARG A 140 26.93 22.91 5.36
CA ARG A 140 27.06 21.75 6.24
C ARG A 140 25.69 21.16 6.59
N ASN A 141 25.69 19.89 6.98
CA ASN A 141 24.54 19.24 7.56
C ASN A 141 24.52 19.48 9.09
N ILE A 142 23.44 20.12 9.57
CA ILE A 142 23.23 20.43 11.00
C ILE A 142 22.12 19.57 11.63
N ALA A 143 21.60 18.59 10.90
CA ALA A 143 20.60 17.67 11.45
C ALA A 143 21.11 16.92 12.67
N SER A 144 20.20 16.50 13.54
CA SER A 144 20.50 15.64 14.68
C SER A 144 21.14 14.31 14.23
N ASP A 145 21.91 13.68 15.09
CA ASP A 145 22.55 12.38 14.78
C ASP A 145 21.50 11.35 14.34
N MET A 146 20.35 11.31 15.01
CA MET A 146 19.24 10.45 14.63
C MET A 146 18.71 10.73 13.22
N LYS A 147 18.51 11.99 12.83
CA LYS A 147 18.07 12.37 11.49
C LYS A 147 19.13 12.04 10.43
N LYS A 148 20.41 12.24 10.73
CA LYS A 148 21.51 11.86 9.82
C LYS A 148 21.54 10.35 9.57
N ARG A 149 21.45 9.54 10.64
CA ARG A 149 21.40 8.07 10.58
C ARG A 149 20.22 7.60 9.75
N SER A 150 19.03 8.14 10.00
CA SER A 150 17.83 7.81 9.21
C SER A 150 17.96 8.21 7.74
N ARG A 151 18.52 9.40 7.47
CA ARG A 151 18.73 9.87 6.09
C ARG A 151 19.73 9.01 5.33
N PHE A 152 20.80 8.54 5.99
CA PHE A 152 21.75 7.61 5.37
C PHE A 152 21.08 6.31 4.95
N VAL A 153 20.23 5.75 5.81
CA VAL A 153 19.45 4.56 5.51
C VAL A 153 18.47 4.82 4.37
N GLU A 154 17.69 5.91 4.41
CA GLU A 154 16.75 6.29 3.34
C GLU A 154 17.43 6.42 1.96
N LEU A 155 18.65 6.91 1.91
CA LEU A 155 19.38 7.09 0.65
C LEU A 155 19.88 5.77 0.09
N LEU A 156 20.33 4.83 0.91
CA LEU A 156 21.05 3.64 0.49
C LEU A 156 20.20 2.37 0.45
N GLU A 157 19.27 2.21 1.39
CA GLU A 157 18.47 0.98 1.53
C GLU A 157 17.77 0.56 0.23
N PRO A 158 17.18 1.46 -0.59
CA PRO A 158 16.55 1.07 -1.86
C PRO A 158 17.49 0.45 -2.89
N TYR A 159 18.81 0.55 -2.68
CA TYR A 159 19.83 0.01 -3.57
C TYR A 159 20.49 -1.27 -3.05
N LEU A 160 20.13 -1.70 -1.85
CA LEU A 160 20.56 -2.97 -1.25
C LEU A 160 19.40 -3.95 -1.29
N GLN A 161 19.52 -5.04 -2.03
CA GLN A 161 18.44 -6.03 -2.17
C GLN A 161 18.73 -7.35 -1.46
N GLY A 162 20.01 -7.70 -1.34
CA GLY A 162 20.47 -8.91 -0.70
C GLY A 162 20.84 -8.72 0.77
N ILE A 163 21.39 -9.78 1.34
CA ILE A 163 21.97 -9.83 2.68
C ILE A 163 23.48 -10.13 2.65
N ASP A 164 24.08 -10.24 1.47
CA ASP A 164 25.53 -10.23 1.28
C ASP A 164 25.99 -8.77 1.15
N PHE A 165 26.18 -8.14 2.29
CA PHE A 165 26.38 -6.71 2.38
C PHE A 165 27.67 -6.21 1.73
N GLU A 166 28.73 -7.01 1.77
CA GLU A 166 30.00 -6.65 1.12
C GLU A 166 29.81 -6.56 -0.41
N GLU A 167 29.15 -7.54 -1.00
CA GLU A 167 28.87 -7.55 -2.45
C GLU A 167 27.87 -6.46 -2.85
N GLU A 168 26.82 -6.26 -2.06
CA GLU A 168 25.82 -5.19 -2.29
C GLU A 168 26.47 -3.80 -2.26
N LEU A 169 27.31 -3.51 -1.27
CA LEU A 169 28.07 -2.25 -1.20
C LEU A 169 29.08 -2.10 -2.33
N ARG A 170 29.72 -3.19 -2.77
CA ARG A 170 30.62 -3.19 -3.92
C ARG A 170 29.87 -2.88 -5.21
N GLN A 171 28.69 -3.44 -5.40
CA GLN A 171 27.83 -3.15 -6.54
C GLN A 171 27.35 -1.68 -6.50
N PHE A 172 26.94 -1.18 -5.35
CA PHE A 172 26.58 0.23 -5.19
C PHE A 172 27.74 1.18 -5.50
N HIS A 173 28.92 0.87 -4.98
CA HIS A 173 30.15 1.63 -5.25
C HIS A 173 30.45 1.73 -6.74
N ASN A 174 30.40 0.59 -7.44
CA ASN A 174 30.77 0.53 -8.87
C ASN A 174 29.72 1.16 -9.77
N ASN A 175 28.44 1.08 -9.39
CA ASN A 175 27.34 1.47 -10.27
C ASN A 175 26.75 2.85 -9.98
N HIS A 176 26.87 3.35 -8.75
CA HIS A 176 26.13 4.51 -8.30
C HIS A 176 26.99 5.63 -7.70
N PHE A 177 27.76 5.33 -6.68
CA PHE A 177 28.55 6.31 -5.93
C PHE A 177 29.75 5.61 -5.25
N PRO A 178 30.96 6.23 -5.24
CA PRO A 178 32.18 5.60 -4.69
C PRO A 178 32.14 5.52 -3.15
N LEU A 179 31.15 4.83 -2.59
CA LEU A 179 30.88 4.76 -1.15
C LEU A 179 32.01 4.07 -0.38
N LEU A 180 32.65 3.05 -0.96
CA LEU A 180 33.74 2.31 -0.30
C LEU A 180 35.03 3.14 -0.14
N GLU A 181 35.13 4.34 -0.72
CA GLU A 181 36.18 5.28 -0.39
C GLU A 181 36.01 5.88 1.02
N TYR A 182 34.79 5.81 1.56
CA TYR A 182 34.42 6.34 2.87
C TYR A 182 34.24 5.27 3.95
N ILE A 183 34.04 4.01 3.56
CA ILE A 183 33.78 2.87 4.46
C ILE A 183 34.99 1.95 4.48
N GLN A 184 35.40 1.52 5.66
CA GLN A 184 36.49 0.56 5.84
C GLN A 184 35.94 -0.88 5.88
N SER A 185 36.70 -1.85 5.38
CA SER A 185 36.27 -3.27 5.40
C SER A 185 36.03 -3.79 6.83
N GLU A 186 36.76 -3.29 7.81
CA GLU A 186 36.57 -3.62 9.23
C GLU A 186 35.24 -3.10 9.78
N GLU A 187 34.71 -1.99 9.25
CA GLU A 187 33.39 -1.45 9.64
C GLU A 187 32.26 -2.33 9.12
N ILE A 188 32.43 -2.87 7.91
CA ILE A 188 31.51 -3.83 7.31
C ILE A 188 31.49 -5.11 8.15
N ALA A 189 32.66 -5.70 8.39
CA ALA A 189 32.80 -6.95 9.16
C ALA A 189 32.20 -6.81 10.59
N ARG A 190 32.46 -5.71 11.31
CA ARG A 190 31.87 -5.51 12.63
C ARG A 190 30.34 -5.37 12.59
N ALA A 191 29.80 -4.74 11.55
CA ALA A 191 28.35 -4.64 11.40
C ALA A 191 27.72 -6.02 11.13
N GLU A 192 28.38 -6.86 10.33
CA GLU A 192 27.97 -8.24 10.10
C GLU A 192 28.07 -9.11 11.36
N ASP A 193 29.14 -8.99 12.13
CA ASP A 193 29.31 -9.66 13.43
C ASP A 193 28.15 -9.35 14.39
N VAL A 194 27.69 -8.09 14.42
CA VAL A 194 26.53 -7.70 15.23
C VAL A 194 25.25 -8.36 14.72
N ILE A 195 25.05 -8.42 13.42
CA ILE A 195 23.86 -9.06 12.83
C ILE A 195 23.85 -10.55 13.14
N ASP A 196 24.97 -11.23 12.96
CA ASP A 196 25.12 -12.66 13.27
C ASP A 196 24.87 -12.94 14.76
N TYR A 197 25.41 -12.09 15.63
CA TYR A 197 25.12 -12.16 17.06
C TYR A 197 23.60 -12.03 17.32
N LEU A 198 22.94 -11.04 16.76
CA LEU A 198 21.51 -10.81 16.95
C LEU A 198 20.66 -11.98 16.43
N GLN A 199 21.01 -12.56 15.30
CA GLN A 199 20.34 -13.75 14.76
C GLN A 199 20.53 -14.98 15.65
N SER A 200 21.64 -15.07 16.40
CA SER A 200 21.88 -16.14 17.36
C SER A 200 21.02 -16.03 18.63
N VAL A 201 20.49 -14.83 18.92
CA VAL A 201 19.62 -14.58 20.07
C VAL A 201 18.17 -14.88 19.67
N GLN A 202 17.57 -15.93 20.24
CA GLN A 202 16.23 -16.44 19.85
C GLN A 202 15.11 -15.39 19.80
N SER A 203 15.23 -14.29 20.57
CA SER A 203 14.24 -13.20 20.60
C SER A 203 14.35 -12.21 19.44
N PHE A 204 15.36 -12.32 18.57
CA PHE A 204 15.65 -11.34 17.52
C PHE A 204 15.56 -11.96 16.12
N SER A 205 14.35 -12.26 15.67
CA SER A 205 14.10 -12.68 14.29
C SER A 205 13.59 -11.46 13.47
N PHE A 206 14.51 -10.68 12.92
CA PHE A 206 14.19 -9.53 12.08
C PHE A 206 13.78 -9.95 10.67
N THR A 207 13.01 -9.10 9.98
CA THR A 207 12.77 -9.23 8.54
C THR A 207 14.03 -8.86 7.76
N ASP A 208 14.18 -9.35 6.53
CA ASP A 208 15.35 -9.03 5.67
C ASP A 208 15.48 -7.52 5.45
N GLU A 209 14.36 -6.80 5.29
CA GLU A 209 14.32 -5.34 5.24
C GLU A 209 14.91 -4.70 6.50
N SER A 210 14.49 -5.19 7.67
CA SER A 210 15.00 -4.68 8.95
C SER A 210 16.48 -5.00 9.15
N ILE A 211 16.96 -6.12 8.64
CA ILE A 211 18.39 -6.49 8.68
C ILE A 211 19.20 -5.52 7.81
N ARG A 212 18.74 -5.18 6.60
CA ARG A 212 19.38 -4.17 5.75
C ARG A 212 19.42 -2.79 6.39
N GLN A 213 18.30 -2.34 6.97
CA GLN A 213 18.23 -1.08 7.70
C GLN A 213 19.18 -1.07 8.88
N LEU A 214 19.18 -2.14 9.67
CA LEU A 214 20.09 -2.29 10.80
C LEU A 214 21.55 -2.21 10.37
N PHE A 215 21.94 -2.94 9.34
CA PHE A 215 23.29 -2.92 8.80
C PHE A 215 23.73 -1.49 8.44
N LEU A 216 22.90 -0.73 7.74
CA LEU A 216 23.20 0.65 7.38
C LEU A 216 23.30 1.57 8.59
N HIS A 217 22.46 1.38 9.62
CA HIS A 217 22.59 2.11 10.88
C HIS A 217 23.92 1.80 11.58
N LEU A 218 24.30 0.52 11.66
CA LEU A 218 25.57 0.09 12.28
C LEU A 218 26.77 0.64 11.53
N LEU A 219 26.74 0.68 10.21
CA LEU A 219 27.80 1.31 9.42
C LEU A 219 27.90 2.80 9.70
N TYR A 220 26.77 3.52 9.69
CA TYR A 220 26.81 4.97 9.84
C TYR A 220 27.24 5.38 11.26
N ILE A 221 26.86 4.64 12.30
CA ILE A 221 27.36 4.85 13.67
C ILE A 221 28.89 4.78 13.71
N GLN A 222 29.49 3.76 13.08
CA GLN A 222 30.94 3.61 13.03
C GLN A 222 31.61 4.77 12.28
N LEU A 223 31.01 5.17 11.13
CA LEU A 223 31.45 6.33 10.36
C LEU A 223 31.40 7.62 11.20
N GLU A 224 30.33 7.87 11.93
CA GLU A 224 30.20 9.04 12.81
C GLU A 224 31.33 9.09 13.86
N HIS A 225 31.66 7.95 14.46
CA HIS A 225 32.70 7.89 15.48
C HIS A 225 34.12 8.07 14.91
N ARG A 226 34.33 7.68 13.65
CA ARG A 226 35.62 7.81 12.99
C ARG A 226 35.86 9.20 12.37
N LEU A 227 34.79 9.78 11.80
CA LEU A 227 34.86 11.10 11.20
C LEU A 227 34.99 12.19 12.29
N PRO A 228 35.87 13.18 12.16
CA PRO A 228 36.02 14.25 13.14
C PRO A 228 34.80 15.20 13.06
N PHE A 229 33.71 14.86 13.75
CA PHE A 229 32.56 15.75 13.83
C PHE A 229 32.90 17.00 14.65
N ALA A 230 32.66 18.18 14.05
CA ALA A 230 32.91 19.47 14.68
C ALA A 230 32.01 19.65 15.91
N THR A 231 32.66 19.96 17.02
CA THR A 231 32.22 20.58 18.25
C THR A 231 31.35 19.81 19.24
N LYS A 232 31.99 19.53 20.38
CA LYS A 232 31.43 19.01 21.63
C LYS A 232 30.26 19.85 22.22
N VAL A 233 29.96 21.03 21.70
CA VAL A 233 28.96 21.95 22.27
C VAL A 233 27.53 21.58 21.81
N GLU A 234 27.37 21.17 20.57
CA GLU A 234 26.05 20.75 20.05
C GLU A 234 25.59 19.40 20.60
N LYS A 235 26.52 18.48 20.93
CA LYS A 235 26.24 17.20 21.57
C LYS A 235 25.58 17.30 22.97
N GLN A 236 25.58 18.46 23.60
CA GLN A 236 24.98 18.63 24.92
C GLN A 236 23.49 18.89 24.90
N ILE A 237 22.95 19.42 23.85
CA ILE A 237 21.50 19.74 23.72
C ILE A 237 20.71 18.49 23.35
N GLU A 238 21.24 17.65 22.46
CA GLU A 238 20.57 16.40 22.04
C GLU A 238 20.60 15.28 23.08
N ARG A 239 21.59 15.26 23.96
CA ARG A 239 21.69 14.30 25.08
C ARG A 239 20.50 14.29 26.03
N THR A 240 19.74 15.39 26.08
CA THR A 240 18.63 15.53 27.01
C THR A 240 17.33 14.93 26.51
N ASP A 241 17.07 14.90 25.20
CA ASP A 241 15.76 14.46 24.67
C ASP A 241 15.72 12.95 24.41
N PHE A 242 16.80 12.38 23.87
CA PHE A 242 16.85 10.94 23.61
C PHE A 242 17.01 10.13 24.91
N GLY A 243 17.84 10.58 25.84
CA GLY A 243 17.97 9.96 27.17
C GLY A 243 16.64 9.95 27.94
N LYS A 244 15.87 11.04 27.86
CA LYS A 244 14.53 11.11 28.48
C LYS A 244 13.51 10.21 27.81
N LEU A 245 13.58 10.07 26.48
CA LEU A 245 12.71 9.18 25.73
C LEU A 245 12.96 7.71 26.13
N VAL A 246 14.23 7.33 26.28
CA VAL A 246 14.68 5.99 26.65
C VAL A 246 14.45 5.70 28.13
N ASP A 247 14.75 6.64 29.01
CA ASP A 247 14.57 6.49 30.46
C ASP A 247 13.10 6.31 30.88
N GLY A 248 12.16 6.79 30.07
CA GLY A 248 10.71 6.59 30.26
C GLY A 248 10.16 5.24 29.77
N MET A 249 10.94 4.46 29.05
CA MET A 249 10.50 3.20 28.43
C MET A 249 10.97 1.98 29.22
N GLN A 250 10.13 1.46 30.11
CA GLN A 250 10.43 0.25 30.91
C GLN A 250 10.72 -1.00 30.03
N GLU A 251 10.24 -1.02 28.79
CA GLU A 251 10.42 -2.12 27.84
C GLU A 251 11.85 -2.21 27.29
N ILE A 252 12.59 -1.12 27.29
CA ILE A 252 13.98 -1.05 26.82
C ILE A 252 14.92 -1.93 27.65
N GLY A 253 14.61 -2.18 28.90
CA GLY A 253 15.42 -3.02 29.77
C GLY A 253 15.68 -4.43 29.21
N ALA A 254 14.77 -4.98 28.44
CA ALA A 254 14.95 -6.29 27.80
C ALA A 254 16.01 -6.27 26.67
N TYR A 255 16.19 -5.14 26.00
CA TYR A 255 17.15 -4.97 24.90
C TYR A 255 18.54 -4.52 25.38
N GLN A 256 18.65 -4.01 26.57
CA GLN A 256 19.87 -3.40 27.09
C GLN A 256 21.09 -4.35 27.12
N PRO A 257 21.00 -5.62 27.57
CA PRO A 257 22.13 -6.54 27.51
C PRO A 257 22.60 -6.82 26.08
N VAL A 258 21.65 -6.91 25.16
CA VAL A 258 21.93 -7.21 23.74
C VAL A 258 22.55 -6.01 23.04
N ALA A 259 22.08 -4.80 23.34
CA ALA A 259 22.65 -3.56 22.81
C ALA A 259 24.06 -3.31 23.35
N ALA A 260 24.31 -3.61 24.65
CA ALA A 260 25.63 -3.50 25.23
C ALA A 260 26.66 -4.43 24.57
N GLU A 261 26.25 -5.67 24.25
CA GLU A 261 27.14 -6.62 23.53
C GLU A 261 27.36 -6.16 22.09
N ALA A 262 26.30 -5.70 21.37
CA ALA A 262 26.41 -5.12 20.05
C ALA A 262 27.41 -3.93 20.02
N CYS A 263 27.34 -3.03 20.98
CA CYS A 263 28.29 -1.93 21.11
C CYS A 263 29.75 -2.40 21.31
N LYS A 264 29.97 -3.48 22.07
CA LYS A 264 31.31 -4.07 22.22
C LYS A 264 31.82 -4.64 20.88
N LEU A 265 30.99 -5.36 20.14
CA LEU A 265 31.34 -5.89 18.81
C LEU A 265 31.70 -4.77 17.84
N LEU A 266 30.98 -3.65 17.89
CA LEU A 266 31.29 -2.45 17.10
C LEU A 266 32.58 -1.73 17.56
N GLY A 267 33.14 -2.09 18.73
CA GLY A 267 34.24 -1.37 19.32
C GLY A 267 33.88 0.02 19.87
N LEU A 268 32.61 0.24 20.16
CA LEU A 268 32.03 1.52 20.60
C LEU A 268 31.27 1.40 21.93
N PRO A 269 31.94 0.94 23.06
CA PRO A 269 31.28 0.78 24.34
C PRO A 269 30.93 2.15 24.95
N ASN A 270 29.71 2.62 24.63
CA ASN A 270 29.22 3.95 24.97
C ASN A 270 27.71 3.88 25.28
N ARG A 271 27.35 4.37 26.47
CA ARG A 271 25.96 4.34 26.97
C ARG A 271 24.94 5.02 26.02
N GLN A 272 25.36 6.01 25.25
CA GLN A 272 24.51 6.70 24.31
C GLN A 272 24.18 5.80 23.11
N GLU A 273 25.18 5.08 22.59
CA GLU A 273 24.96 4.15 21.48
C GLU A 273 24.22 2.90 21.95
N GLU A 274 24.44 2.42 23.17
CA GLU A 274 23.62 1.35 23.75
C GLU A 274 22.14 1.75 23.79
N ALA A 275 21.84 2.97 24.24
CA ALA A 275 20.47 3.48 24.27
C ALA A 275 19.86 3.60 22.85
N TYR A 276 20.66 4.07 21.90
CA TYR A 276 20.22 4.14 20.49
C TYR A 276 19.95 2.76 19.90
N LEU A 277 20.83 1.79 20.12
CA LEU A 277 20.63 0.41 19.63
C LEU A 277 19.43 -0.26 20.30
N CYS A 278 19.20 -0.04 21.61
CA CYS A 278 17.97 -0.50 22.27
C CYS A 278 16.72 0.03 21.57
N TYR A 279 16.70 1.33 21.29
CA TYR A 279 15.63 1.99 20.59
C TYR A 279 15.45 1.42 19.16
N LEU A 280 16.55 1.28 18.42
CA LEU A 280 16.54 0.71 17.07
C LEU A 280 16.02 -0.73 17.04
N PHE A 281 16.51 -1.60 17.96
CA PHE A 281 16.06 -2.99 18.06
C PHE A 281 14.58 -3.11 18.41
N MET A 282 14.03 -2.17 19.15
CA MET A 282 12.60 -2.13 19.45
C MET A 282 11.77 -1.72 18.22
N LEU A 283 12.26 -0.80 17.40
CA LEU A 283 11.51 -0.24 16.27
C LEU A 283 11.56 -1.07 15.00
N LEU A 284 12.62 -1.86 14.81
CA LEU A 284 12.78 -2.71 13.64
C LEU A 284 11.77 -3.85 13.65
N ARG A 285 11.23 -4.18 12.47
CA ARG A 285 10.22 -5.24 12.30
C ARG A 285 10.81 -6.60 12.54
N LYS A 286 10.07 -7.43 13.27
CA LYS A 286 10.44 -8.81 13.61
C LYS A 286 9.47 -9.80 12.97
N GLN A 287 9.99 -11.00 12.65
CA GLN A 287 9.19 -12.08 12.11
C GLN A 287 8.36 -12.79 13.20
N SER A 288 8.85 -12.80 14.45
CA SER A 288 8.25 -13.50 15.59
C SER A 288 7.89 -12.52 16.72
N ILE A 289 6.85 -12.84 17.46
CA ILE A 289 6.06 -11.91 18.25
C ILE A 289 6.13 -12.19 19.77
N SER A 290 6.96 -13.12 20.23
CA SER A 290 6.93 -13.63 21.63
C SER A 290 7.15 -12.61 22.76
N ASP A 291 7.75 -11.44 22.47
CA ASP A 291 8.26 -10.55 23.53
C ASP A 291 7.41 -9.29 23.82
N TYR A 292 6.23 -9.17 23.19
CA TYR A 292 5.42 -7.95 23.27
C TYR A 292 4.24 -7.97 24.24
N ALA A 293 4.17 -8.90 25.18
CA ALA A 293 3.03 -9.02 26.11
C ALA A 293 2.74 -7.70 26.88
N LYS A 294 3.78 -6.97 27.31
CA LYS A 294 3.63 -5.68 27.98
C LYS A 294 3.16 -4.57 27.04
N VAL A 295 3.58 -4.62 25.77
CA VAL A 295 3.14 -3.68 24.73
C VAL A 295 1.66 -3.89 24.44
N VAL A 296 1.24 -5.14 24.30
CA VAL A 296 -0.17 -5.50 24.08
C VAL A 296 -1.04 -4.99 25.24
N GLU A 297 -0.63 -5.17 26.48
CA GLU A 297 -1.39 -4.69 27.63
C GLU A 297 -1.52 -3.17 27.64
N LYS A 298 -0.46 -2.42 27.30
CA LYS A 298 -0.51 -0.95 27.17
C LYS A 298 -1.42 -0.47 26.05
N MET A 299 -1.38 -1.15 24.91
CA MET A 299 -2.13 -0.75 23.72
C MET A 299 -3.55 -1.30 23.67
N LYS A 300 -3.88 -2.24 24.55
CA LYS A 300 -5.18 -2.91 24.57
C LYS A 300 -6.37 -1.95 24.59
N VAL A 301 -6.30 -0.88 25.38
CA VAL A 301 -7.37 0.13 25.45
C VAL A 301 -7.52 0.83 24.10
N VAL A 302 -6.41 1.24 23.47
CA VAL A 302 -6.43 1.94 22.19
C VAL A 302 -6.97 1.04 21.08
N VAL A 303 -6.52 -0.22 21.01
CA VAL A 303 -6.99 -1.18 20.01
C VAL A 303 -8.46 -1.56 20.27
N SER A 304 -8.87 -1.66 21.53
CA SER A 304 -10.29 -1.88 21.87
C SER A 304 -11.18 -0.71 21.43
N ASP A 305 -10.72 0.54 21.61
CA ASP A 305 -11.44 1.74 21.11
C ASP A 305 -11.54 1.73 19.57
N ILE A 306 -10.47 1.28 18.88
CA ILE A 306 -10.49 1.08 17.42
C ILE A 306 -11.52 0.02 17.04
N PHE A 307 -11.53 -1.14 17.67
CA PHE A 307 -12.48 -2.22 17.39
C PHE A 307 -13.91 -1.77 17.65
N GLN A 308 -14.15 -1.05 18.76
CA GLN A 308 -15.44 -0.50 19.07
C GLN A 308 -15.91 0.46 17.97
N LYS A 309 -15.06 1.40 17.54
CA LYS A 309 -15.41 2.39 16.51
C LYS A 309 -15.65 1.72 15.15
N ILE A 310 -14.88 0.67 14.80
CA ILE A 310 -15.13 -0.15 13.61
C ILE A 310 -16.48 -0.87 13.73
N SER A 311 -16.77 -1.48 14.89
CA SER A 311 -18.05 -2.16 15.13
C SER A 311 -19.22 -1.19 15.03
N GLU A 312 -19.10 0.02 15.58
CA GLU A 312 -20.13 1.05 15.51
C GLU A 312 -20.40 1.52 14.07
N ARG A 313 -19.35 1.76 13.27
CA ARG A 313 -19.45 2.31 11.91
C ARG A 313 -19.68 1.26 10.82
N MET A 314 -19.14 0.07 10.99
CA MET A 314 -19.11 -0.95 9.94
C MET A 314 -19.84 -2.23 10.32
N SER A 315 -20.34 -2.34 11.55
CA SER A 315 -20.99 -3.55 12.10
C SER A 315 -20.09 -4.80 12.00
N ILE A 316 -18.77 -4.61 12.09
CA ILE A 316 -17.78 -5.69 12.09
C ILE A 316 -17.11 -5.75 13.45
N ASP A 317 -17.24 -6.90 14.13
CA ASP A 317 -16.74 -7.09 15.50
C ASP A 317 -15.46 -7.93 15.52
N PHE A 318 -14.34 -7.31 15.87
CA PHE A 318 -13.04 -7.96 16.05
C PHE A 318 -12.71 -8.25 17.53
N SER A 319 -13.63 -8.07 18.46
CA SER A 319 -13.36 -8.19 19.90
C SER A 319 -12.78 -9.54 20.32
N ARG A 320 -13.02 -10.59 19.54
CA ARG A 320 -12.53 -11.97 19.77
C ARG A 320 -11.25 -12.32 19.00
N ASP A 321 -10.81 -11.46 18.09
CA ASP A 321 -9.61 -11.72 17.27
C ASP A 321 -8.33 -11.32 18.03
N GLN A 322 -7.77 -12.26 18.80
CA GLN A 322 -6.57 -12.04 19.59
C GLN A 322 -5.33 -11.81 18.73
N GLU A 323 -5.27 -12.40 17.55
CA GLU A 323 -4.15 -12.22 16.61
C GLU A 323 -4.15 -10.79 16.04
N LEU A 324 -5.33 -10.27 15.67
CA LEU A 324 -5.47 -8.89 15.22
C LEU A 324 -5.18 -7.90 16.36
N LEU A 325 -5.73 -8.13 17.57
CA LEU A 325 -5.44 -7.32 18.75
C LEU A 325 -3.93 -7.20 18.98
N TYR A 326 -3.23 -8.34 18.92
CA TYR A 326 -1.80 -8.40 19.12
C TYR A 326 -1.04 -7.65 18.02
N GLY A 327 -1.29 -7.99 16.74
CA GLY A 327 -0.61 -7.37 15.60
C GLY A 327 -0.77 -5.85 15.56
N LEU A 328 -2.00 -5.35 15.77
CA LEU A 328 -2.28 -3.92 15.83
C LEU A 328 -1.60 -3.25 17.02
N SER A 329 -1.61 -3.88 18.20
CA SER A 329 -0.96 -3.32 19.39
C SER A 329 0.52 -3.05 19.15
N VAL A 330 1.23 -4.03 18.60
CA VAL A 330 2.66 -3.91 18.30
C VAL A 330 2.91 -2.87 17.22
N HIS A 331 2.12 -2.92 16.14
CA HIS A 331 2.29 -2.01 15.02
C HIS A 331 2.04 -0.55 15.42
N ILE A 332 0.92 -0.25 16.08
CA ILE A 332 0.57 1.11 16.51
C ILE A 332 1.60 1.63 17.52
N TYR A 333 2.01 0.79 18.48
CA TYR A 333 3.02 1.19 19.47
C TYR A 333 4.33 1.60 18.80
N THR A 334 4.86 0.78 17.89
CA THR A 334 6.10 1.07 17.19
C THR A 334 5.99 2.27 16.25
N THR A 335 4.82 2.45 15.60
CA THR A 335 4.55 3.60 14.73
C THR A 335 4.51 4.91 15.51
N VAL A 336 3.80 4.94 16.65
CA VAL A 336 3.74 6.13 17.52
C VAL A 336 5.11 6.47 18.09
N LEU A 337 5.92 5.47 18.48
CA LEU A 337 7.27 5.69 18.97
C LEU A 337 8.23 6.25 17.92
N ARG A 338 8.08 5.85 16.66
CA ARG A 338 8.91 6.37 15.57
C ARG A 338 8.73 7.87 15.34
N GLN A 339 7.54 8.41 15.53
CA GLN A 339 7.19 9.83 15.40
C GLN A 339 7.88 10.54 14.22
N ASN A 340 7.93 9.90 13.04
CA ASN A 340 8.64 10.37 11.83
C ASN A 340 10.18 10.44 11.96
N GLN A 341 10.77 9.90 13.01
CA GLN A 341 12.22 9.91 13.20
C GLN A 341 12.95 8.79 12.46
N LEU A 342 12.25 7.65 12.26
CA LEU A 342 12.68 6.57 11.39
C LEU A 342 11.59 6.36 10.34
N LYS A 343 11.83 6.78 9.11
CA LYS A 343 10.91 6.43 8.02
C LYS A 343 11.00 4.92 7.80
N THR A 344 9.85 4.27 7.76
CA THR A 344 9.76 2.95 7.14
C THR A 344 9.97 3.13 5.66
N CYS A 345 10.79 2.27 5.03
CA CYS A 345 10.83 2.20 3.58
C CYS A 345 9.40 1.95 3.07
N SER A 346 9.05 2.62 2.00
CA SER A 346 7.79 2.37 1.30
C SER A 346 7.73 0.90 0.91
N LEU A 347 6.57 0.28 1.09
CA LEU A 347 6.30 -1.02 0.49
C LEU A 347 6.64 -0.96 -1.01
N ASP A 348 7.23 -2.04 -1.55
CA ASP A 348 7.47 -2.19 -3.00
C ASP A 348 6.16 -2.09 -3.82
N TYR A 349 5.02 -2.24 -3.15
CA TYR A 349 3.68 -2.01 -3.69
C TYR A 349 3.28 -0.57 -3.46
N SER A 350 2.82 0.14 -4.50
CA SER A 350 2.23 1.45 -4.29
C SER A 350 1.04 1.31 -3.32
N TRP A 351 0.93 2.19 -2.34
CA TRP A 351 -0.21 2.20 -1.41
C TRP A 351 -1.55 2.23 -2.15
N ALA A 352 -1.58 2.80 -3.36
CA ALA A 352 -2.71 2.77 -4.26
C ALA A 352 -3.15 1.34 -4.60
N ASP A 353 -2.23 0.41 -4.86
CA ASP A 353 -2.56 -0.97 -5.22
C ASP A 353 -3.21 -1.73 -4.06
N ILE A 354 -2.69 -1.55 -2.84
CA ILE A 354 -3.26 -2.19 -1.64
C ILE A 354 -4.65 -1.62 -1.33
N ARG A 355 -4.83 -0.31 -1.42
CA ARG A 355 -6.12 0.35 -1.28
C ARG A 355 -7.14 -0.17 -2.30
N HIS A 356 -6.71 -0.36 -3.56
CA HIS A 356 -7.56 -0.90 -4.62
C HIS A 356 -7.93 -2.38 -4.37
N GLN A 357 -6.98 -3.15 -3.88
CA GLN A 357 -7.18 -4.57 -3.63
C GLN A 357 -7.98 -4.83 -2.35
N TYR A 358 -7.75 -4.04 -1.30
CA TYR A 358 -8.33 -4.21 0.03
C TYR A 358 -9.01 -2.92 0.57
N PRO A 359 -9.99 -2.36 -0.15
CA PRO A 359 -10.60 -1.09 0.23
C PRO A 359 -11.27 -1.12 1.61
N LEU A 360 -11.84 -2.25 2.01
CA LEU A 360 -12.46 -2.42 3.32
C LEU A 360 -11.43 -2.40 4.46
N GLY A 361 -10.30 -3.11 4.29
CA GLY A 361 -9.19 -3.06 5.24
C GLY A 361 -8.59 -1.66 5.35
N PHE A 362 -8.52 -0.92 4.23
CA PHE A 362 -8.03 0.44 4.21
C PHE A 362 -8.96 1.41 4.94
N GLU A 363 -10.28 1.30 4.79
CA GLU A 363 -11.23 2.11 5.57
C GLU A 363 -11.12 1.87 7.08
N MET A 364 -10.90 0.64 7.50
CA MET A 364 -10.62 0.33 8.89
C MET A 364 -9.31 0.96 9.37
N ALA A 365 -8.29 1.02 8.52
CA ALA A 365 -7.04 1.71 8.83
C ALA A 365 -7.24 3.23 8.97
N VAL A 366 -8.12 3.84 8.19
CA VAL A 366 -8.50 5.26 8.34
C VAL A 366 -9.21 5.50 9.67
N ILE A 367 -10.13 4.62 10.07
CA ILE A 367 -10.77 4.67 11.40
C ILE A 367 -9.73 4.55 12.52
N ALA A 368 -8.76 3.66 12.36
CA ALA A 368 -7.66 3.51 13.32
C ALA A 368 -6.80 4.78 13.38
N ALA A 369 -6.49 5.40 12.22
CA ALA A 369 -5.74 6.66 12.14
C ALA A 369 -6.46 7.80 12.91
N GLU A 370 -7.77 7.88 12.81
CA GLU A 370 -8.56 8.84 13.57
C GLU A 370 -8.43 8.65 15.09
N VAL A 371 -8.51 7.40 15.57
CA VAL A 371 -8.33 7.10 17.01
C VAL A 371 -6.90 7.41 17.46
N ILE A 372 -5.91 7.07 16.65
CA ILE A 372 -4.49 7.35 16.94
C ILE A 372 -4.26 8.87 17.03
N LEU A 373 -4.81 9.64 16.09
CA LEU A 373 -4.73 11.09 16.11
C LEU A 373 -5.36 11.66 17.40
N GLN A 374 -6.55 11.20 17.79
CA GLN A 374 -7.24 11.64 19.01
C GLN A 374 -6.48 11.29 20.28
N LYS A 375 -5.85 10.10 20.37
CA LYS A 375 -5.19 9.63 21.59
C LYS A 375 -3.76 10.14 21.74
N PHE A 376 -3.03 10.27 20.63
CA PHE A 376 -1.58 10.55 20.64
C PHE A 376 -1.22 11.90 19.99
N ASN A 377 -2.19 12.62 19.42
CA ASN A 377 -1.97 13.82 18.59
C ASN A 377 -0.92 13.56 17.49
N TYR A 378 -0.99 12.38 16.85
CA TYR A 378 -0.04 11.92 15.85
C TYR A 378 -0.74 11.51 14.55
N HIS A 379 -0.33 12.14 13.46
CA HIS A 379 -0.80 11.79 12.10
C HIS A 379 0.04 10.64 11.55
N ILE A 380 -0.56 9.49 11.36
CA ILE A 380 0.11 8.36 10.69
C ILE A 380 0.17 8.60 9.18
N SER A 381 1.28 8.16 8.56
CA SER A 381 1.49 8.28 7.11
C SER A 381 0.59 7.30 6.32
N GLU A 382 0.46 7.54 5.02
CA GLU A 382 -0.28 6.62 4.13
C GLU A 382 0.37 5.24 4.05
N ASP A 383 1.70 5.15 4.12
CA ASP A 383 2.41 3.87 4.19
C ASP A 383 2.03 3.09 5.46
N GLU A 384 1.96 3.76 6.61
CA GLU A 384 1.55 3.14 7.86
C GLU A 384 0.06 2.73 7.84
N MET A 385 -0.82 3.54 7.24
CA MET A 385 -2.22 3.15 7.00
C MET A 385 -2.32 1.91 6.11
N THR A 386 -1.47 1.82 5.11
CA THR A 386 -1.38 0.64 4.24
C THR A 386 -1.02 -0.62 5.02
N TYR A 387 -0.04 -0.54 5.92
CA TYR A 387 0.31 -1.68 6.79
C TYR A 387 -0.83 -2.04 7.75
N LEU A 388 -1.48 -1.05 8.36
CA LEU A 388 -2.66 -1.30 9.20
C LEU A 388 -3.78 -1.99 8.41
N SER A 389 -3.99 -1.60 7.15
CA SER A 389 -4.99 -2.21 6.28
C SER A 389 -4.76 -3.70 6.03
N LEU A 390 -3.49 -4.12 5.94
CA LEU A 390 -3.15 -5.55 5.80
C LEU A 390 -3.49 -6.35 7.06
N HIS A 391 -3.29 -5.79 8.25
CA HIS A 391 -3.70 -6.41 9.51
C HIS A 391 -5.22 -6.59 9.56
N PHE A 392 -5.99 -5.55 9.21
CA PHE A 392 -7.45 -5.64 9.16
C PHE A 392 -7.93 -6.62 8.10
N GLN A 393 -7.31 -6.63 6.92
CA GLN A 393 -7.66 -7.58 5.87
C GLN A 393 -7.45 -9.03 6.33
N ALA A 394 -6.34 -9.31 7.02
CA ALA A 394 -6.10 -10.64 7.59
C ALA A 394 -7.18 -11.01 8.61
N GLY A 395 -7.63 -10.06 9.44
CA GLY A 395 -8.78 -10.24 10.35
C GLY A 395 -10.07 -10.56 9.61
N ILE A 396 -10.37 -9.82 8.53
CA ILE A 396 -11.55 -10.07 7.68
C ILE A 396 -11.50 -11.49 7.07
N GLU A 397 -10.34 -11.93 6.57
CA GLU A 397 -10.20 -13.27 5.99
C GLU A 397 -10.41 -14.36 7.04
N ARG A 398 -9.97 -14.16 8.30
CA ARG A 398 -10.28 -15.10 9.40
C ARG A 398 -11.77 -15.15 9.73
N MET A 399 -12.47 -14.01 9.68
CA MET A 399 -13.92 -13.95 9.93
C MET A 399 -14.74 -14.65 8.83
N LYS A 400 -14.35 -14.54 7.56
CA LYS A 400 -15.04 -15.16 6.41
C LYS A 400 -15.13 -16.69 6.50
N ASN A 401 -14.25 -17.33 7.24
CA ASN A 401 -14.32 -18.77 7.48
C ASN A 401 -15.59 -19.21 8.26
N GLY A 402 -16.40 -18.26 8.76
CA GLY A 402 -17.69 -18.49 9.44
C GLY A 402 -18.93 -18.07 8.65
N GLU A 403 -18.81 -17.51 7.44
CA GLU A 403 -19.94 -16.98 6.66
C GLU A 403 -20.79 -18.08 6.00
N LYS A 404 -22.07 -17.74 5.73
CA LYS A 404 -23.06 -18.61 5.09
C LYS A 404 -22.59 -18.98 3.68
N LYS A 405 -22.13 -20.21 3.54
CA LYS A 405 -21.63 -20.74 2.27
C LYS A 405 -22.77 -20.91 1.26
N ILE A 406 -22.49 -20.66 -0.02
CA ILE A 406 -23.39 -20.93 -1.14
C ILE A 406 -23.68 -22.43 -1.20
N GLN A 407 -24.93 -22.78 -1.14
CA GLN A 407 -25.38 -24.17 -1.16
C GLN A 407 -25.41 -24.66 -2.61
N VAL A 408 -24.59 -25.64 -2.94
CA VAL A 408 -24.49 -26.20 -4.30
C VAL A 408 -24.95 -27.63 -4.35
N LEU A 409 -25.88 -27.90 -5.26
CA LEU A 409 -26.32 -29.27 -5.59
C LEU A 409 -25.56 -29.76 -6.82
N VAL A 410 -24.88 -30.91 -6.71
CA VAL A 410 -24.22 -31.54 -7.85
C VAL A 410 -25.10 -32.62 -8.46
N VAL A 411 -25.44 -32.45 -9.75
CA VAL A 411 -26.22 -33.43 -10.53
C VAL A 411 -25.32 -34.09 -11.57
N CYS A 412 -25.09 -35.39 -11.47
CA CYS A 412 -24.10 -36.07 -12.31
C CYS A 412 -24.67 -37.39 -12.88
N HIS A 413 -24.56 -37.56 -14.22
CA HIS A 413 -24.96 -38.79 -14.88
C HIS A 413 -23.85 -39.85 -14.98
N TYR A 414 -22.58 -39.48 -14.75
CA TYR A 414 -21.42 -40.38 -14.80
C TYR A 414 -21.29 -41.27 -13.54
N GLY A 415 -22.20 -41.13 -12.60
CA GLY A 415 -22.20 -41.93 -11.36
C GLY A 415 -21.47 -41.25 -10.17
N MET A 416 -21.54 -41.94 -9.01
CA MET A 416 -21.18 -41.37 -7.71
C MET A 416 -19.70 -40.93 -7.61
N ALA A 417 -18.79 -41.67 -8.25
CA ALA A 417 -17.36 -41.34 -8.20
C ALA A 417 -17.06 -40.00 -8.89
N ALA A 418 -17.66 -39.74 -10.05
CA ALA A 418 -17.50 -38.47 -10.76
C ALA A 418 -18.20 -37.34 -10.00
N ALA A 419 -19.39 -37.56 -9.44
CA ALA A 419 -20.10 -36.57 -8.64
C ALA A 419 -19.28 -36.16 -7.40
N ASN A 420 -18.74 -37.12 -6.67
CA ASN A 420 -17.89 -36.84 -5.51
C ASN A 420 -16.58 -36.11 -5.86
N LEU A 421 -15.99 -36.43 -7.03
CA LEU A 421 -14.79 -35.71 -7.51
C LEU A 421 -15.11 -34.23 -7.80
N ILE A 422 -16.24 -33.96 -8.46
CA ILE A 422 -16.69 -32.60 -8.74
C ILE A 422 -16.92 -31.87 -7.40
N ALA A 423 -17.67 -32.46 -6.47
CA ALA A 423 -17.99 -31.93 -5.16
C ALA A 423 -16.70 -31.55 -4.38
N ALA A 424 -15.78 -32.51 -4.23
CA ALA A 424 -14.53 -32.30 -3.53
C ALA A 424 -13.64 -31.20 -4.16
N LYS A 425 -13.60 -31.13 -5.50
CA LYS A 425 -12.87 -30.07 -6.20
C LYS A 425 -13.50 -28.69 -5.98
N LEU A 426 -14.84 -28.60 -6.03
CA LEU A 426 -15.55 -27.33 -5.82
C LEU A 426 -15.33 -26.81 -4.39
N GLU A 427 -15.46 -27.63 -3.37
CA GLU A 427 -15.22 -27.22 -1.97
C GLU A 427 -13.76 -26.84 -1.71
N ARG A 428 -12.81 -27.51 -2.39
CA ARG A 428 -11.39 -27.18 -2.27
C ARG A 428 -11.03 -25.85 -2.95
N ILE A 429 -11.61 -25.57 -4.13
CA ILE A 429 -11.29 -24.39 -4.93
C ILE A 429 -12.05 -23.17 -4.41
N PHE A 430 -13.31 -23.34 -4.03
CA PHE A 430 -14.21 -22.27 -3.59
C PHE A 430 -14.57 -22.42 -2.12
N GLN A 431 -13.88 -21.73 -1.24
CA GLN A 431 -14.14 -21.78 0.22
C GLN A 431 -15.57 -21.31 0.58
N ALA A 432 -16.16 -20.46 -0.28
CA ALA A 432 -17.53 -19.95 -0.15
C ALA A 432 -18.61 -20.97 -0.57
N VAL A 433 -18.24 -22.15 -1.06
CA VAL A 433 -19.16 -23.19 -1.52
C VAL A 433 -19.31 -24.28 -0.46
N ARG A 434 -20.53 -24.78 -0.29
CA ARG A 434 -20.87 -26.01 0.44
C ARG A 434 -21.73 -26.91 -0.43
N ILE A 435 -21.33 -28.14 -0.60
CA ILE A 435 -22.13 -29.11 -1.32
C ILE A 435 -23.27 -29.61 -0.43
N THR A 436 -24.51 -29.42 -0.88
CA THR A 436 -25.72 -29.90 -0.17
C THR A 436 -25.95 -31.38 -0.38
N ASP A 437 -25.83 -31.82 -1.62
CA ASP A 437 -25.97 -33.24 -2.00
C ASP A 437 -25.30 -33.49 -3.37
N THR A 438 -25.05 -34.77 -3.67
CA THR A 438 -24.60 -35.25 -4.98
C THR A 438 -25.60 -36.31 -5.47
N ILE A 439 -26.35 -36.00 -6.51
CA ILE A 439 -27.48 -36.84 -6.96
C ILE A 439 -27.40 -37.17 -8.45
N SER A 440 -28.13 -38.23 -8.84
CA SER A 440 -28.32 -38.57 -10.25
C SER A 440 -29.40 -37.68 -10.89
N MET A 441 -29.40 -37.57 -12.22
CA MET A 441 -30.46 -36.88 -12.96
C MET A 441 -31.85 -37.43 -12.66
N GLN A 442 -31.99 -38.77 -12.55
CA GLN A 442 -33.26 -39.41 -12.21
C GLN A 442 -33.81 -38.96 -10.86
N ARG A 443 -32.94 -38.85 -9.83
CA ARG A 443 -33.32 -38.35 -8.52
C ARG A 443 -33.65 -36.88 -8.54
N PHE A 444 -32.91 -36.08 -9.31
CA PHE A 444 -33.20 -34.67 -9.49
C PHE A 444 -34.58 -34.40 -10.06
N LEU A 445 -34.99 -35.16 -11.11
CA LEU A 445 -36.32 -35.05 -11.72
C LEU A 445 -37.47 -35.44 -10.79
N GLN A 446 -37.19 -36.15 -9.71
CA GLN A 446 -38.18 -36.56 -8.70
C GLN A 446 -38.21 -35.58 -7.50
N MET A 447 -37.33 -34.61 -7.43
CA MET A 447 -37.31 -33.60 -6.36
C MET A 447 -38.33 -32.49 -6.65
N GLU A 448 -39.16 -32.17 -5.67
CA GLU A 448 -40.10 -31.05 -5.76
C GLU A 448 -39.42 -29.70 -5.49
N ASP A 449 -38.51 -29.65 -4.51
CA ASP A 449 -37.71 -28.44 -4.16
C ASP A 449 -36.28 -28.83 -3.69
N SER A 450 -35.32 -27.96 -3.97
CA SER A 450 -33.93 -28.10 -3.53
C SER A 450 -33.51 -26.91 -2.65
N PRO A 451 -32.86 -27.13 -1.50
CA PRO A 451 -32.36 -26.06 -0.65
C PRO A 451 -31.04 -25.42 -1.19
N ALA A 452 -30.69 -25.67 -2.45
CA ALA A 452 -29.49 -25.17 -3.05
C ALA A 452 -29.69 -23.76 -3.66
N ASP A 453 -28.59 -22.98 -3.72
CA ASP A 453 -28.55 -21.70 -4.40
C ASP A 453 -28.09 -21.85 -5.87
N LEU A 454 -27.37 -22.93 -6.18
CA LEU A 454 -26.81 -23.25 -7.48
C LEU A 454 -26.84 -24.75 -7.75
N ILE A 455 -27.17 -25.13 -8.98
CA ILE A 455 -27.01 -26.49 -9.50
C ILE A 455 -25.76 -26.54 -10.39
N VAL A 456 -24.84 -27.44 -10.10
CA VAL A 456 -23.72 -27.78 -10.99
C VAL A 456 -24.02 -29.14 -11.61
N SER A 457 -24.18 -29.19 -12.91
CA SER A 457 -24.65 -30.39 -13.63
C SER A 457 -23.68 -30.82 -14.74
N THR A 458 -23.50 -32.12 -14.91
CA THR A 458 -22.79 -32.70 -16.06
C THR A 458 -23.71 -32.97 -17.27
N GLU A 459 -25.00 -32.67 -17.16
CA GLU A 459 -26.00 -32.85 -18.22
C GLU A 459 -26.94 -31.66 -18.28
N THR A 460 -27.55 -31.40 -19.45
CA THR A 460 -28.47 -30.30 -19.66
C THR A 460 -29.77 -30.46 -18.87
N ILE A 461 -30.11 -29.47 -18.05
CA ILE A 461 -31.33 -29.39 -17.29
C ILE A 461 -32.20 -28.26 -17.83
N HIS A 462 -33.35 -28.60 -18.42
CA HIS A 462 -34.26 -27.62 -19.02
C HIS A 462 -35.36 -27.11 -18.10
N THR A 463 -35.59 -27.80 -16.97
CA THR A 463 -36.73 -27.58 -16.06
C THR A 463 -36.32 -27.05 -14.69
N ALA A 464 -35.09 -26.64 -14.51
CA ALA A 464 -34.61 -26.14 -13.23
C ALA A 464 -35.18 -24.75 -12.90
N LYS A 465 -35.71 -24.58 -11.69
CA LYS A 465 -36.10 -23.28 -11.12
C LYS A 465 -34.89 -22.48 -10.61
N LEU A 466 -33.75 -23.14 -10.41
CA LEU A 466 -32.50 -22.59 -9.92
C LEU A 466 -31.47 -22.39 -11.04
N PRO A 467 -30.50 -21.51 -10.87
CA PRO A 467 -29.40 -21.36 -11.81
C PRO A 467 -28.64 -22.68 -11.98
N VAL A 468 -28.31 -23.01 -13.24
CA VAL A 468 -27.57 -24.24 -13.59
C VAL A 468 -26.30 -23.90 -14.32
N ILE A 469 -25.16 -24.41 -13.85
CA ILE A 469 -23.87 -24.33 -14.55
C ILE A 469 -23.48 -25.73 -15.02
N TYR A 470 -23.23 -25.85 -16.33
CA TYR A 470 -22.76 -27.09 -16.94
C TYR A 470 -21.28 -27.26 -16.79
N VAL A 471 -20.86 -28.45 -16.36
CA VAL A 471 -19.47 -28.79 -16.13
C VAL A 471 -19.12 -30.18 -16.64
N THR A 472 -17.87 -30.36 -17.01
CA THR A 472 -17.29 -31.68 -17.21
C THR A 472 -16.78 -32.26 -15.87
N PRO A 473 -16.62 -33.57 -15.72
CA PRO A 473 -16.03 -34.15 -14.52
C PRO A 473 -14.61 -33.64 -14.20
N LEU A 474 -13.91 -33.09 -15.19
CA LEU A 474 -12.57 -32.53 -15.02
C LEU A 474 -12.57 -31.11 -14.47
N LEU A 475 -13.68 -30.39 -14.55
CA LEU A 475 -13.80 -28.97 -14.21
C LEU A 475 -12.76 -28.12 -14.93
N ALA A 476 -12.97 -27.89 -16.22
CA ALA A 476 -12.08 -27.08 -17.04
C ALA A 476 -12.00 -25.60 -16.53
N GLN A 477 -10.92 -24.89 -16.85
CA GLN A 477 -10.71 -23.52 -16.36
C GLN A 477 -11.86 -22.54 -16.70
N ASN A 478 -12.46 -22.68 -17.90
CA ASN A 478 -13.61 -21.89 -18.29
C ASN A 478 -14.86 -22.18 -17.45
N GLU A 479 -15.08 -23.44 -17.06
CA GLU A 479 -16.18 -23.86 -16.18
C GLU A 479 -15.98 -23.33 -14.75
N LEU A 480 -14.76 -23.41 -14.23
CA LEU A 480 -14.40 -22.80 -12.96
C LEU A 480 -14.60 -21.28 -12.96
N LYS A 481 -14.24 -20.60 -14.08
CA LYS A 481 -14.50 -19.16 -14.21
C LYS A 481 -16.00 -18.84 -14.23
N GLN A 482 -16.85 -19.69 -14.82
CA GLN A 482 -18.31 -19.49 -14.80
C GLN A 482 -18.85 -19.64 -13.37
N ILE A 483 -18.38 -20.63 -12.62
CA ILE A 483 -18.75 -20.81 -11.21
C ILE A 483 -18.27 -19.65 -10.36
N SER A 484 -17.02 -19.20 -10.53
CA SER A 484 -16.48 -18.02 -9.84
C SER A 484 -17.33 -16.78 -10.11
N ARG A 485 -17.65 -16.52 -11.36
CA ARG A 485 -18.54 -15.41 -11.75
C ARG A 485 -19.92 -15.53 -11.09
N PHE A 486 -20.50 -16.72 -11.07
CA PHE A 486 -21.78 -16.92 -10.39
C PHE A 486 -21.70 -16.58 -8.91
N ILE A 487 -20.66 -17.09 -8.21
CA ILE A 487 -20.42 -16.81 -6.79
C ILE A 487 -20.26 -15.30 -6.56
N GLU A 488 -19.47 -14.63 -7.38
CA GLU A 488 -19.27 -13.18 -7.33
C GLU A 488 -20.53 -12.39 -7.66
N THR A 489 -21.32 -12.87 -8.63
CA THR A 489 -22.49 -12.16 -9.15
C THR A 489 -23.73 -12.34 -8.29
N HIS A 490 -23.91 -13.51 -7.70
CA HIS A 490 -25.19 -13.85 -7.01
C HIS A 490 -25.32 -13.16 -5.64
N CYS A 491 -24.20 -12.85 -4.99
CA CYS A 491 -24.21 -12.23 -3.66
C CYS A 491 -24.15 -10.69 -3.68
N ILE A 492 -23.55 -10.06 -4.70
CA ILE A 492 -23.19 -8.63 -4.62
C ILE A 492 -23.60 -7.82 -5.88
N ASN A 493 -23.46 -8.36 -7.09
CA ASN A 493 -23.61 -7.55 -8.32
C ASN A 493 -25.03 -7.07 -8.60
N ASN A 494 -26.05 -7.83 -8.27
CA ASN A 494 -27.45 -7.39 -8.45
C ASN A 494 -27.80 -6.19 -7.56
N LEU A 495 -27.22 -6.13 -6.37
CA LEU A 495 -27.41 -5.01 -5.42
C LEU A 495 -26.69 -3.75 -5.89
N LEU A 496 -25.49 -3.89 -6.48
CA LEU A 496 -24.75 -2.76 -7.07
C LEU A 496 -25.49 -2.14 -8.26
N ALA A 497 -25.99 -2.97 -9.16
CA ALA A 497 -26.76 -2.50 -10.30
C ALA A 497 -28.03 -1.76 -9.83
N LEU A 498 -28.72 -2.27 -8.83
CA LEU A 498 -29.87 -1.63 -8.21
C LEU A 498 -29.50 -0.29 -7.56
N ALA A 499 -28.40 -0.23 -6.81
CA ALA A 499 -27.94 1.00 -6.16
C ALA A 499 -27.66 2.10 -7.22
N VAL A 500 -27.04 1.75 -8.35
CA VAL A 500 -26.80 2.68 -9.46
C VAL A 500 -28.09 3.12 -10.15
N LEU A 501 -29.03 2.21 -10.38
CA LEU A 501 -30.32 2.55 -10.99
C LEU A 501 -31.13 3.52 -10.12
N HIS A 502 -31.00 3.44 -8.79
CA HIS A 502 -31.64 4.35 -7.84
C HIS A 502 -30.77 5.57 -7.49
N ALA A 503 -29.54 5.65 -8.00
CA ALA A 503 -28.66 6.78 -7.72
C ALA A 503 -29.23 8.10 -8.23
N LYS A 504 -28.93 9.20 -7.54
CA LYS A 504 -29.14 10.54 -8.06
C LYS A 504 -27.94 10.96 -8.91
N VAL A 505 -28.17 11.43 -10.12
CA VAL A 505 -27.12 11.93 -11.01
C VAL A 505 -27.22 13.46 -11.09
N ILE A 506 -26.10 14.16 -10.93
CA ILE A 506 -26.00 15.61 -10.97
C ILE A 506 -24.90 15.99 -11.96
N ASP A 507 -25.24 16.81 -12.94
CA ASP A 507 -24.27 17.37 -13.88
C ASP A 507 -23.81 18.75 -13.38
N LEU A 508 -22.50 18.89 -13.10
CA LEU A 508 -21.91 20.16 -12.68
C LEU A 508 -21.17 20.81 -13.86
N GLU A 509 -21.68 21.98 -14.26
CA GLU A 509 -21.09 22.79 -15.35
C GLU A 509 -19.74 23.39 -14.94
N GLN A 510 -19.63 23.84 -13.69
CA GLN A 510 -18.45 24.49 -13.12
C GLN A 510 -18.37 24.15 -11.62
N ALA A 511 -17.24 23.68 -11.18
CA ALA A 511 -16.86 23.58 -9.77
C ALA A 511 -15.41 24.04 -9.64
N VAL A 512 -15.08 24.74 -8.56
CA VAL A 512 -13.75 25.33 -8.34
C VAL A 512 -12.91 24.45 -7.42
N SER A 513 -13.54 23.71 -6.50
CA SER A 513 -12.84 22.87 -5.52
C SER A 513 -13.59 21.56 -5.23
N LYS A 514 -12.89 20.62 -4.59
CA LYS A 514 -13.47 19.35 -4.13
C LYS A 514 -14.55 19.58 -3.06
N GLU A 515 -14.36 20.59 -2.21
CA GLU A 515 -15.30 20.95 -1.15
C GLU A 515 -16.65 21.34 -1.75
N GLU A 516 -16.67 22.21 -2.77
CA GLU A 516 -17.88 22.63 -3.47
C GLU A 516 -18.62 21.45 -4.12
N VAL A 517 -17.87 20.49 -4.68
CA VAL A 517 -18.44 19.25 -5.26
C VAL A 517 -19.10 18.40 -4.16
N ILE A 518 -18.42 18.21 -3.04
CA ILE A 518 -18.94 17.44 -1.89
C ILE A 518 -20.18 18.16 -1.30
N GLU A 519 -20.11 19.47 -1.09
CA GLU A 519 -21.24 20.27 -0.59
C GLU A 519 -22.47 20.15 -1.49
N THR A 520 -22.28 20.16 -2.81
CA THR A 520 -23.37 19.99 -3.76
C THR A 520 -24.04 18.62 -3.61
N ALA A 521 -23.25 17.55 -3.51
CA ALA A 521 -23.77 16.21 -3.32
C ALA A 521 -24.51 16.03 -2.01
N VAL A 522 -23.94 16.55 -0.91
CA VAL A 522 -24.54 16.48 0.42
C VAL A 522 -25.79 17.36 0.50
N GLY A 523 -25.79 18.51 -0.18
CA GLY A 523 -26.97 19.39 -0.27
C GLY A 523 -28.18 18.67 -0.85
N GLU A 524 -28.02 17.85 -1.89
CA GLU A 524 -29.09 17.00 -2.45
C GLU A 524 -29.61 15.97 -1.42
N LEU A 525 -28.70 15.33 -0.67
CA LEU A 525 -29.08 14.37 0.36
C LEU A 525 -29.79 15.04 1.55
N SER A 526 -29.36 16.22 1.95
CA SER A 526 -29.92 16.98 3.06
C SER A 526 -31.33 17.51 2.76
N GLN A 527 -31.58 17.98 1.51
CA GLN A 527 -32.89 18.40 1.07
C GLN A 527 -33.94 17.27 1.14
N ASN A 528 -33.52 16.05 0.97
CA ASN A 528 -34.35 14.86 1.07
C ASN A 528 -34.34 14.21 2.46
N HIS A 529 -33.76 14.85 3.47
CA HIS A 529 -33.60 14.35 4.85
C HIS A 529 -32.90 12.98 4.96
N MET A 530 -32.04 12.64 3.98
CA MET A 530 -31.31 11.37 3.96
C MET A 530 -30.09 11.37 4.86
N VAL A 531 -29.58 12.55 5.23
CA VAL A 531 -28.43 12.74 6.11
C VAL A 531 -28.68 13.85 7.12
N SER A 532 -27.96 13.82 8.26
CA SER A 532 -27.95 14.89 9.25
C SER A 532 -27.01 16.04 8.86
N GLU A 533 -27.06 17.15 9.59
CA GLU A 533 -26.24 18.36 9.37
C GLU A 533 -24.73 18.06 9.51
N ASP A 534 -24.35 17.12 10.37
CA ASP A 534 -22.94 16.77 10.63
C ASP A 534 -22.31 15.87 9.54
N TYR A 535 -23.09 15.40 8.57
CA TYR A 535 -22.59 14.46 7.54
C TYR A 535 -21.53 15.09 6.65
N LEU A 536 -21.72 16.36 6.23
CA LEU A 536 -20.75 17.10 5.42
C LEU A 536 -19.40 17.19 6.12
N GLU A 537 -19.39 17.60 7.38
CA GLU A 537 -18.17 17.72 8.17
C GLU A 537 -17.46 16.38 8.30
N SER A 538 -18.21 15.28 8.47
CA SER A 538 -17.65 13.94 8.58
C SER A 538 -16.94 13.47 7.29
N ILE A 539 -17.45 13.86 6.11
CA ILE A 539 -16.79 13.58 4.83
C ILE A 539 -15.48 14.37 4.71
N ILE A 540 -15.52 15.67 5.03
CA ILE A 540 -14.34 16.53 4.96
C ILE A 540 -13.24 16.03 5.88
N GLN A 541 -13.58 15.66 7.12
CA GLN A 541 -12.63 15.07 8.07
C GLN A 541 -12.04 13.76 7.54
N ARG A 542 -12.87 12.91 6.93
CA ARG A 542 -12.42 11.64 6.31
C ARG A 542 -11.50 11.89 5.13
N GLU A 543 -11.81 12.85 4.25
CA GLU A 543 -10.99 13.22 3.09
C GLU A 543 -9.64 13.82 3.50
N ASN A 544 -9.58 14.53 4.63
CA ASN A 544 -8.35 15.10 5.17
C ASN A 544 -7.41 14.05 5.77
N LEU A 545 -7.93 12.89 6.22
CA LEU A 545 -7.11 11.77 6.70
C LEU A 545 -6.46 11.01 5.54
N SER A 546 -7.21 10.78 4.48
CA SER A 546 -6.74 10.14 3.26
C SER A 546 -7.72 10.42 2.13
N SER A 547 -7.25 10.97 1.04
CA SER A 547 -8.09 11.32 -0.11
C SER A 547 -8.70 10.10 -0.78
N THR A 548 -9.91 10.21 -1.32
CA THR A 548 -10.62 9.11 -1.99
C THR A 548 -10.45 9.11 -3.50
N ASP A 549 -9.64 10.00 -4.07
CA ASP A 549 -9.44 10.07 -5.52
C ASP A 549 -8.58 8.93 -6.06
N VAL A 550 -9.00 8.39 -7.18
CA VAL A 550 -8.31 7.34 -7.93
C VAL A 550 -8.36 7.67 -9.42
N GLY A 551 -7.35 8.38 -9.90
CA GLY A 551 -7.33 8.90 -11.26
C GLY A 551 -8.49 9.88 -11.49
N ALA A 552 -9.32 9.65 -12.52
CA ALA A 552 -10.43 10.55 -12.86
C ALA A 552 -11.67 10.39 -11.97
N ILE A 553 -11.66 9.54 -10.96
CA ILE A 553 -12.82 9.21 -10.11
C ILE A 553 -12.49 9.54 -8.66
N ALA A 554 -13.47 10.04 -7.89
CA ALA A 554 -13.42 10.10 -6.44
C ALA A 554 -14.64 9.40 -5.82
N ILE A 555 -14.45 8.81 -4.63
CA ILE A 555 -15.51 8.06 -3.94
C ILE A 555 -15.63 8.57 -2.48
N PRO A 556 -16.01 9.84 -2.28
CA PRO A 556 -16.17 10.40 -0.95
C PRO A 556 -17.32 9.74 -0.19
N HIS A 557 -17.12 9.54 1.11
CA HIS A 557 -18.12 9.00 2.03
C HIS A 557 -17.84 9.49 3.43
N GLY A 558 -18.87 9.54 4.27
CA GLY A 558 -18.81 10.05 5.62
C GLY A 558 -19.16 9.00 6.68
N ASN A 559 -19.39 9.46 7.91
CA ASN A 559 -19.74 8.61 9.02
C ASN A 559 -21.19 8.09 8.89
N PRO A 560 -21.43 6.76 8.92
CA PRO A 560 -22.75 6.14 8.87
C PRO A 560 -23.73 6.59 9.95
N ASP A 561 -23.25 7.06 11.12
CA ASP A 561 -24.10 7.57 12.20
C ASP A 561 -24.91 8.81 11.79
N PHE A 562 -24.47 9.53 10.76
CA PHE A 562 -25.12 10.73 10.22
C PHE A 562 -25.96 10.44 8.98
N VAL A 563 -26.18 9.18 8.62
CA VAL A 563 -26.97 8.76 7.46
C VAL A 563 -28.27 8.09 7.91
N ASN A 564 -29.39 8.69 7.53
CA ASN A 564 -30.73 8.17 7.83
C ASN A 564 -31.14 7.09 6.83
N GLU A 565 -30.81 7.27 5.56
CA GLU A 565 -31.16 6.35 4.48
C GLU A 565 -29.98 6.21 3.50
N THR A 566 -29.68 4.96 3.10
CA THR A 566 -28.59 4.66 2.19
C THR A 566 -28.90 5.16 0.79
N GLN A 567 -28.01 6.01 0.23
CA GLN A 567 -28.13 6.60 -1.08
C GLN A 567 -26.78 6.74 -1.78
N LEU A 568 -26.78 6.53 -3.11
CA LEU A 568 -25.67 6.87 -3.99
C LEU A 568 -25.98 8.17 -4.75
N VAL A 569 -25.07 9.13 -4.69
CA VAL A 569 -25.11 10.34 -5.53
C VAL A 569 -23.93 10.30 -6.49
N ILE A 570 -24.19 10.51 -7.75
CA ILE A 570 -23.19 10.52 -8.82
C ILE A 570 -23.11 11.94 -9.39
N LEU A 571 -21.94 12.55 -9.32
CA LEU A 571 -21.70 13.86 -9.95
C LEU A 571 -20.78 13.69 -11.15
N ARG A 572 -21.21 14.22 -12.31
CA ARG A 572 -20.43 14.29 -13.52
C ARG A 572 -19.94 15.74 -13.72
N LEU A 573 -18.62 15.92 -13.69
CA LEU A 573 -18.01 17.26 -13.78
C LEU A 573 -17.63 17.54 -15.23
N LYS A 574 -18.22 18.57 -15.85
CA LYS A 574 -17.83 18.98 -17.21
C LYS A 574 -16.40 19.45 -17.31
N LYS A 575 -15.89 20.06 -16.22
CA LYS A 575 -14.48 20.42 -16.07
C LYS A 575 -13.92 19.62 -14.89
N PRO A 576 -12.85 18.84 -15.10
CA PRO A 576 -12.21 18.12 -14.00
C PRO A 576 -11.76 19.07 -12.89
N VAL A 577 -11.91 18.63 -11.65
CA VAL A 577 -11.48 19.35 -10.45
C VAL A 577 -10.28 18.65 -9.84
N HIS A 578 -9.24 19.41 -9.49
CA HIS A 578 -8.09 18.87 -8.79
C HIS A 578 -8.52 18.45 -7.37
N TRP A 579 -8.42 17.13 -7.07
CA TRP A 579 -8.95 16.59 -5.82
C TRP A 579 -7.87 16.54 -4.73
N SER A 580 -6.82 15.81 -4.95
CA SER A 580 -5.62 15.73 -4.10
C SER A 580 -4.39 15.33 -4.92
N VAL A 581 -4.46 14.17 -5.55
CA VAL A 581 -3.38 13.62 -6.40
C VAL A 581 -3.76 13.68 -7.87
N SER A 582 -5.06 13.64 -8.17
CA SER A 582 -5.61 13.49 -9.53
C SER A 582 -6.65 14.56 -9.85
N ASP A 583 -6.85 14.80 -11.16
CA ASP A 583 -7.96 15.59 -11.68
C ASP A 583 -9.18 14.68 -11.86
N VAL A 584 -10.23 14.93 -11.08
CA VAL A 584 -11.45 14.11 -11.01
C VAL A 584 -12.53 14.66 -11.94
N SER A 585 -13.15 13.78 -12.73
CA SER A 585 -14.29 14.09 -13.59
C SER A 585 -15.61 13.47 -13.12
N ASP A 586 -15.54 12.38 -12.35
CA ASP A 586 -16.71 11.64 -11.89
C ASP A 586 -16.60 11.38 -10.38
N VAL A 587 -17.64 11.74 -9.65
CA VAL A 587 -17.67 11.57 -8.19
C VAL A 587 -18.83 10.69 -7.79
N PHE A 588 -18.54 9.66 -7.00
CA PHE A 588 -19.51 8.69 -6.50
C PHE A 588 -19.60 8.81 -4.97
N LEU A 589 -20.51 9.63 -4.48
CA LEU A 589 -20.72 9.81 -3.06
C LEU A 589 -21.66 8.72 -2.51
N PHE A 590 -21.12 7.87 -1.63
CA PHE A 590 -21.85 6.82 -0.93
C PHE A 590 -22.26 7.29 0.47
N ALA A 591 -23.55 7.53 0.68
CA ALA A 591 -24.14 7.67 2.01
C ALA A 591 -24.68 6.30 2.44
N VAL A 592 -24.09 5.71 3.46
CA VAL A 592 -24.45 4.35 3.94
C VAL A 592 -25.00 4.44 5.34
N SER A 593 -26.26 4.00 5.56
CA SER A 593 -26.88 4.03 6.87
C SER A 593 -26.35 2.91 7.78
N LYS A 594 -26.32 3.19 9.09
CA LYS A 594 -25.81 2.25 10.10
C LYS A 594 -26.56 0.91 10.12
N GLU A 595 -27.86 0.91 9.94
CA GLU A 595 -28.70 -0.29 9.95
C GLU A 595 -28.38 -1.28 8.81
N GLN A 596 -27.85 -0.76 7.70
CA GLN A 596 -27.51 -1.52 6.50
C GLN A 596 -25.99 -1.69 6.31
N CYS A 597 -25.20 -1.28 7.30
CA CYS A 597 -23.75 -1.09 7.17
C CYS A 597 -23.02 -2.36 6.69
N THR A 598 -23.28 -3.54 7.28
CA THR A 598 -22.56 -4.77 6.96
C THR A 598 -22.73 -5.20 5.49
N SER A 599 -23.98 -5.20 4.99
CA SER A 599 -24.28 -5.53 3.59
C SER A 599 -23.82 -4.45 2.63
N ASN A 600 -23.93 -3.18 3.02
CA ASN A 600 -23.59 -2.05 2.18
C ASN A 600 -22.08 -1.79 2.09
N PHE A 601 -21.28 -2.10 3.14
CA PHE A 601 -19.81 -2.04 3.02
C PHE A 601 -19.23 -3.13 2.11
N ALA A 602 -19.84 -4.31 2.06
CA ALA A 602 -19.49 -5.33 1.05
C ALA A 602 -19.81 -4.81 -0.37
N LEU A 603 -20.96 -4.14 -0.53
CA LEU A 603 -21.35 -3.45 -1.78
C LEU A 603 -20.36 -2.35 -2.13
N PHE A 604 -20.04 -1.47 -1.18
CA PHE A 604 -19.05 -0.40 -1.34
C PHE A 604 -17.68 -0.95 -1.77
N SER A 605 -17.19 -1.98 -1.09
CA SER A 605 -15.91 -2.61 -1.43
C SER A 605 -15.90 -3.20 -2.85
N SER A 606 -16.99 -3.87 -3.26
CA SER A 606 -17.14 -4.41 -4.60
C SER A 606 -17.25 -3.31 -5.65
N PHE A 607 -18.01 -2.27 -5.38
CA PHE A 607 -18.16 -1.09 -6.22
C PHE A 607 -16.81 -0.39 -6.43
N TYR A 608 -16.10 -0.11 -5.36
CA TYR A 608 -14.77 0.48 -5.38
C TYR A 608 -13.80 -0.34 -6.24
N LYS A 609 -13.71 -1.66 -6.00
CA LYS A 609 -12.85 -2.56 -6.77
C LYS A 609 -13.16 -2.56 -8.27
N LYS A 610 -14.43 -2.43 -8.64
CA LYS A 610 -14.85 -2.37 -10.05
C LYS A 610 -14.52 -1.02 -10.69
N LEU A 611 -14.86 0.10 -10.04
CA LEU A 611 -14.61 1.45 -10.56
C LEU A 611 -13.13 1.74 -10.76
N VAL A 612 -12.28 1.24 -9.89
CA VAL A 612 -10.85 1.49 -9.94
C VAL A 612 -10.14 0.76 -11.08
N ARG A 613 -10.72 -0.30 -11.65
CA ARG A 613 -10.14 -0.99 -12.81
C ARG A 613 -9.99 -0.03 -14.00
N SER A 614 -8.80 -0.02 -14.60
CA SER A 614 -8.46 0.91 -15.71
C SER A 614 -9.43 0.85 -16.88
N ASN A 615 -9.95 -0.34 -17.22
CA ASN A 615 -10.94 -0.52 -18.27
C ASN A 615 -12.29 0.15 -17.94
N MET A 616 -12.70 0.12 -16.67
CA MET A 616 -13.96 0.69 -16.23
C MET A 616 -14.02 2.20 -16.43
N ARG A 617 -12.93 2.92 -16.12
CA ARG A 617 -12.83 4.37 -16.30
C ARG A 617 -13.00 4.78 -17.78
N ASN A 618 -12.40 4.00 -18.68
CA ASN A 618 -12.54 4.25 -20.12
C ASN A 618 -13.94 3.94 -20.62
N GLU A 619 -14.61 2.94 -20.08
CA GLU A 619 -16.00 2.63 -20.41
C GLU A 619 -16.96 3.71 -19.88
N ILE A 620 -16.80 4.20 -18.66
CA ILE A 620 -17.61 5.30 -18.10
C ILE A 620 -17.48 6.56 -18.96
N LYS A 621 -16.30 6.90 -19.45
CA LYS A 621 -16.09 8.04 -20.36
C LYS A 621 -16.87 7.93 -21.67
N LYS A 622 -17.12 6.72 -22.18
CA LYS A 622 -17.87 6.53 -23.46
C LYS A 622 -19.33 6.99 -23.35
N PHE A 623 -19.93 6.87 -22.19
CA PHE A 623 -21.32 7.28 -21.95
C PHE A 623 -21.45 8.44 -20.95
N GLY A 624 -20.34 9.12 -20.63
CA GLY A 624 -20.33 10.28 -19.72
C GLY A 624 -21.15 11.49 -20.21
N GLN A 625 -21.49 11.55 -21.50
CA GLN A 625 -22.37 12.58 -22.11
C GLN A 625 -23.80 12.09 -22.36
N ALA A 626 -24.11 10.84 -22.02
CA ALA A 626 -25.44 10.28 -22.15
C ALA A 626 -26.44 10.97 -21.20
N ASP A 627 -27.72 10.89 -21.50
CA ASP A 627 -28.75 11.34 -20.56
C ASP A 627 -28.70 10.49 -19.26
N GLU A 628 -29.36 10.97 -18.22
CA GLU A 628 -29.33 10.35 -16.88
C GLU A 628 -29.74 8.86 -16.93
N GLN A 629 -30.78 8.54 -17.66
CA GLN A 629 -31.35 7.20 -17.70
C GLN A 629 -30.48 6.22 -18.49
N GLU A 630 -29.92 6.67 -19.59
CA GLU A 630 -28.96 5.91 -20.42
C GLU A 630 -27.65 5.71 -19.64
N PHE A 631 -27.16 6.74 -18.95
CA PHE A 631 -25.98 6.65 -18.10
C PHE A 631 -26.15 5.61 -17.00
N LYS A 632 -27.23 5.68 -16.23
CA LYS A 632 -27.52 4.72 -15.15
C LYS A 632 -27.62 3.29 -15.67
N SER A 633 -28.34 3.10 -16.79
CA SER A 633 -28.52 1.78 -17.39
C SER A 633 -27.20 1.20 -17.89
N SER A 634 -26.37 2.01 -18.52
CA SER A 634 -25.05 1.61 -19.02
C SER A 634 -24.09 1.30 -17.88
N LEU A 635 -24.08 2.12 -16.84
CA LEU A 635 -23.22 1.90 -15.66
C LEU A 635 -23.70 0.67 -14.87
N ALA A 636 -25.00 0.48 -14.68
CA ALA A 636 -25.56 -0.70 -14.02
C ALA A 636 -25.22 -1.99 -14.78
N HIS A 637 -25.32 -1.96 -16.12
CA HIS A 637 -24.93 -3.09 -16.96
C HIS A 637 -23.42 -3.39 -16.84
N LEU A 638 -22.60 -2.35 -16.89
CA LEU A 638 -21.15 -2.46 -16.75
C LEU A 638 -20.73 -3.04 -15.38
N LEU A 639 -21.45 -2.69 -14.32
CA LEU A 639 -21.20 -3.19 -12.97
C LEU A 639 -21.78 -4.60 -12.72
N SER A 640 -22.71 -5.06 -13.55
CA SER A 640 -23.28 -6.42 -13.46
C SER A 640 -22.39 -7.48 -14.13
N ILE A 641 -21.47 -7.07 -14.99
CA ILE A 641 -20.46 -7.91 -15.63
C ILE A 641 -19.21 -8.02 -14.72
#